data_c683e657412b00d93a2efbf48ce45765
#
_entry.id   c683e657412b00d93a2efbf48ce45765
#
_cell.length_a   1.000
_cell.length_b   1.000
_cell.length_c   1.000
_cell.angle_alpha   90.00
_cell.angle_beta   90.00
_cell.angle_gamma   90.00
#
_symmetry.space_group_name_H-M   'P 1'
#
loop_
_entity.id
_entity.type
_entity.pdbx_description
1 polymer ?
#
loop_
_entity_poly.entity_id
_entity_poly.type
_entity_poly.pdbx_seq_one_letter_code
_entity_poly.pdbx_strand_id
1 'polypeptide(L)'
;MTASATPASSLSTPAQRLAALRQAMKQHGYDAWIVPSADPHMSEYMPEHWHGRKWVSGFTGSVGTLVVTATTAGVWVDSRYWEQAAAQLAGTGIELQKLGKVRSHVDMLADTLHEGAVVGVAPDMLSRTAQRQLQQALAPKGVQLKAETDLLDGFWSDRPPMPTAPVVVHPAAFVSETTAQKLARVRAAVQEKGATHHLISSLDDIAWLTNLRGSDVEYNPVFLAHLLVGPDSATLFVNDTRLNDEARAALRSAGIALAPYEQVADAVAALTGSLLVDPLRVAASTLQKLPAAVLAVGEGAAAAGSLPAGATTAGRAAANAANAAAGASGAANASDAAGATNAPAATGQTARVQLIEAVNPSTLFKGVKSAADIAHTREAMAQDGAALCEFFADFEARLQKGEVLNELQIDELITAARARQPNFVSASFGTICGFNANAALPHYSATPEQFSEIRGDGMLLIDSGGQYLNGTTDITRVVPVGTPSAAQKRDNTLVLKAHIALSTTVFPDGIGGPLLDAICRKPMWQHQCDYGHGTGHGVGYFLNVHEGPQVISWYAPVLPHAAMREGMITSIEPGLYRPGQWGIRIENLVVNLPVAKPEETDFGTFLYFDPLTLCPIDTRLMDTAMMTQEEIAWVNRYHALVREKLAPRVSGAAKAWLEARTQPLPG
;
A
#
# COMPACT_ATOMS: atom_id res chain seq x y z
N MET A 1 -7.13 -18.10 40.06
CA MET A 1 -7.89 -17.59 38.92
C MET A 1 -7.50 -18.49 37.75
N THR A 2 -8.37 -19.40 37.38
CA THR A 2 -8.13 -20.36 36.30
C THR A 2 -8.29 -19.65 34.97
N ALA A 3 -7.20 -19.60 34.20
CA ALA A 3 -7.24 -19.15 32.81
C ALA A 3 -8.17 -20.09 32.03
N SER A 4 -9.25 -19.57 31.52
CA SER A 4 -10.15 -20.29 30.60
C SER A 4 -9.38 -20.47 29.30
N ALA A 5 -8.95 -21.69 29.02
CA ALA A 5 -8.39 -22.07 27.75
C ALA A 5 -9.49 -21.89 26.68
N THR A 6 -9.27 -20.99 25.74
CA THR A 6 -10.09 -20.87 24.52
C THR A 6 -10.08 -22.25 23.82
N PRO A 7 -11.21 -22.80 23.41
CA PRO A 7 -11.21 -24.09 22.71
C PRO A 7 -10.42 -23.92 21.40
N ALA A 8 -9.38 -24.72 21.23
CA ALA A 8 -8.62 -24.76 19.99
C ALA A 8 -9.59 -25.06 18.84
N SER A 9 -9.48 -24.29 17.73
CA SER A 9 -10.27 -24.54 16.52
C SER A 9 -10.15 -26.01 16.13
N SER A 10 -11.26 -26.66 15.89
CA SER A 10 -11.27 -28.06 15.42
C SER A 10 -10.62 -28.23 14.04
N LEU A 11 -10.37 -27.08 13.33
CA LEU A 11 -9.80 -26.99 11.99
C LEU A 11 -8.36 -26.45 12.07
N SER A 12 -7.41 -27.31 12.47
CA SER A 12 -6.02 -26.90 12.71
C SER A 12 -5.17 -26.76 11.43
N THR A 13 -5.55 -27.43 10.32
CA THR A 13 -4.77 -27.45 9.08
C THR A 13 -5.49 -26.78 7.90
N PRO A 14 -4.75 -26.20 6.92
CA PRO A 14 -5.34 -25.68 5.69
C PRO A 14 -6.20 -26.70 4.93
N ALA A 15 -5.78 -27.97 4.89
CA ALA A 15 -6.56 -29.03 4.25
C ALA A 15 -7.93 -29.24 4.91
N GLN A 16 -8.01 -29.21 6.24
CA GLN A 16 -9.28 -29.29 6.98
C GLN A 16 -10.17 -28.08 6.72
N ARG A 17 -9.60 -26.87 6.72
CA ARG A 17 -10.32 -25.61 6.44
C ARG A 17 -10.85 -25.58 5.01
N LEU A 18 -10.06 -26.05 4.04
CA LEU A 18 -10.49 -26.21 2.64
C LEU A 18 -11.65 -27.19 2.51
N ALA A 19 -11.61 -28.31 3.22
CA ALA A 19 -12.71 -29.28 3.23
C ALA A 19 -13.99 -28.69 3.85
N ALA A 20 -13.87 -27.94 4.95
CA ALA A 20 -15.00 -27.25 5.58
C ALA A 20 -15.61 -26.19 4.65
N LEU A 21 -14.78 -25.41 3.96
CA LEU A 21 -15.25 -24.43 2.97
C LEU A 21 -16.02 -25.12 1.82
N ARG A 22 -15.51 -26.21 1.27
CA ARG A 22 -16.22 -26.98 0.23
C ARG A 22 -17.56 -27.55 0.73
N GLN A 23 -17.62 -27.98 1.99
CA GLN A 23 -18.87 -28.42 2.61
C GLN A 23 -19.88 -27.26 2.71
N ALA A 24 -19.44 -26.09 3.17
CA ALA A 24 -20.28 -24.90 3.25
C ALA A 24 -20.75 -24.45 1.85
N MET A 25 -19.86 -24.44 0.85
CA MET A 25 -20.23 -24.15 -0.55
C MET A 25 -21.35 -25.06 -1.04
N LYS A 26 -21.22 -26.40 -0.81
CA LYS A 26 -22.25 -27.37 -1.20
C LYS A 26 -23.58 -27.14 -0.50
N GLN A 27 -23.56 -26.82 0.81
CA GLN A 27 -24.78 -26.56 1.60
C GLN A 27 -25.52 -25.31 1.11
N HIS A 28 -24.79 -24.28 0.64
CA HIS A 28 -25.35 -23.01 0.19
C HIS A 28 -25.51 -22.92 -1.34
N GLY A 29 -25.20 -23.98 -2.08
CA GLY A 29 -25.38 -24.06 -3.52
C GLY A 29 -24.40 -23.20 -4.33
N TYR A 30 -23.14 -23.08 -3.88
CA TYR A 30 -22.07 -22.41 -4.61
C TYR A 30 -21.17 -23.43 -5.33
N ASP A 31 -20.88 -23.17 -6.60
CA ASP A 31 -19.97 -23.97 -7.42
C ASP A 31 -18.51 -23.50 -7.28
N ALA A 32 -18.31 -22.23 -6.98
CA ALA A 32 -17.02 -21.66 -6.64
C ALA A 32 -17.14 -20.61 -5.54
N TRP A 33 -16.06 -20.43 -4.77
CA TRP A 33 -15.96 -19.42 -3.73
C TRP A 33 -14.65 -18.64 -3.85
N ILE A 34 -14.72 -17.30 -3.78
CA ILE A 34 -13.58 -16.40 -3.84
C ILE A 34 -13.31 -15.87 -2.43
N VAL A 35 -12.04 -15.96 -1.98
CA VAL A 35 -11.56 -15.33 -0.73
C VAL A 35 -10.41 -14.40 -1.11
N PRO A 36 -10.68 -13.11 -1.34
CA PRO A 36 -9.66 -12.12 -1.67
C PRO A 36 -8.89 -11.67 -0.43
N SER A 37 -7.75 -11.00 -0.63
CA SER A 37 -7.16 -10.12 0.39
C SER A 37 -7.87 -8.78 0.31
N ALA A 38 -8.92 -8.61 1.08
CA ALA A 38 -9.73 -7.40 1.15
C ALA A 38 -10.45 -7.28 2.49
N ASP A 39 -10.89 -6.08 2.81
CA ASP A 39 -11.78 -5.73 3.90
C ASP A 39 -12.87 -4.76 3.38
N PRO A 40 -13.86 -4.33 4.18
CA PRO A 40 -14.91 -3.39 3.74
C PRO A 40 -14.38 -2.03 3.25
N HIS A 41 -13.13 -1.71 3.55
CA HIS A 41 -12.48 -0.44 3.25
C HIS A 41 -11.50 -0.52 2.09
N MET A 42 -11.33 -1.71 1.50
CA MET A 42 -10.35 -2.00 0.43
C MET A 42 -8.92 -1.63 0.85
N SER A 43 -8.58 -1.93 2.13
CA SER A 43 -7.27 -1.68 2.71
C SER A 43 -6.23 -2.66 2.16
N GLU A 44 -4.98 -2.22 2.01
CA GLU A 44 -3.85 -3.10 1.68
C GLU A 44 -3.46 -3.97 2.87
N TYR A 45 -3.27 -3.35 4.04
CA TYR A 45 -3.16 -4.02 5.33
C TYR A 45 -4.52 -3.97 6.00
N MET A 46 -4.98 -5.10 6.51
CA MET A 46 -6.32 -5.23 7.06
C MET A 46 -6.28 -5.83 8.47
N PRO A 47 -7.26 -5.55 9.32
CA PRO A 47 -7.40 -6.22 10.60
C PRO A 47 -7.50 -7.73 10.45
N GLU A 48 -7.02 -8.48 11.44
CA GLU A 48 -7.00 -9.95 11.44
C GLU A 48 -8.38 -10.58 11.24
N HIS A 49 -9.44 -9.88 11.64
CA HIS A 49 -10.82 -10.28 11.42
C HIS A 49 -11.10 -10.67 9.96
N TRP A 50 -10.48 -10.00 8.99
CA TRP A 50 -10.64 -10.24 7.56
C TRP A 50 -9.53 -11.08 6.93
N HIS A 51 -8.65 -11.69 7.70
CA HIS A 51 -7.59 -12.58 7.19
C HIS A 51 -8.09 -13.95 6.70
N GLY A 52 -9.30 -14.05 6.15
CA GLY A 52 -9.91 -15.30 5.71
C GLY A 52 -9.06 -16.09 4.73
N ARG A 53 -8.43 -15.44 3.74
CA ARG A 53 -7.50 -16.08 2.79
C ARG A 53 -6.31 -16.70 3.51
N LYS A 54 -5.65 -15.95 4.40
CA LYS A 54 -4.54 -16.42 5.22
C LYS A 54 -4.95 -17.59 6.08
N TRP A 55 -6.11 -17.48 6.74
CA TRP A 55 -6.62 -18.54 7.61
C TRP A 55 -6.93 -19.82 6.82
N VAL A 56 -7.66 -19.78 5.70
CA VAL A 56 -8.02 -20.96 4.92
C VAL A 56 -6.78 -21.60 4.29
N SER A 57 -5.90 -20.82 3.66
CA SER A 57 -4.82 -21.36 2.83
C SER A 57 -3.51 -21.61 3.58
N GLY A 58 -3.27 -20.93 4.70
CA GLY A 58 -1.97 -20.89 5.37
C GLY A 58 -0.94 -20.00 4.68
N PHE A 59 -1.28 -19.39 3.54
CA PHE A 59 -0.40 -18.45 2.85
C PHE A 59 -0.43 -17.08 3.54
N THR A 60 0.71 -16.59 4.02
CA THR A 60 0.82 -15.39 4.86
C THR A 60 1.14 -14.12 4.10
N GLY A 61 1.48 -14.18 2.80
CA GLY A 61 1.76 -12.97 2.00
C GLY A 61 0.59 -11.97 2.05
N SER A 62 0.86 -10.67 1.98
CA SER A 62 -0.17 -9.63 2.16
C SER A 62 -1.20 -9.61 1.03
N VAL A 63 -0.82 -9.95 -0.20
CA VAL A 63 -1.68 -9.90 -1.39
C VAL A 63 -1.89 -11.29 -1.98
N GLY A 64 -3.11 -11.58 -2.42
CA GLY A 64 -3.47 -12.80 -3.13
C GLY A 64 -4.98 -13.05 -3.11
N THR A 65 -5.44 -13.90 -4.01
CA THR A 65 -6.84 -14.33 -4.08
C THR A 65 -6.91 -15.85 -4.08
N LEU A 66 -7.57 -16.42 -3.08
CA LEU A 66 -7.90 -17.84 -3.05
C LEU A 66 -9.21 -18.05 -3.79
N VAL A 67 -9.22 -18.99 -4.73
CA VAL A 67 -10.45 -19.49 -5.36
C VAL A 67 -10.57 -20.99 -5.12
N VAL A 68 -11.75 -21.40 -4.67
CA VAL A 68 -12.08 -22.80 -4.37
C VAL A 68 -13.26 -23.22 -5.22
N THR A 69 -13.14 -24.37 -5.88
CA THR A 69 -14.25 -25.09 -6.52
C THR A 69 -14.47 -26.43 -5.84
N ALA A 70 -15.43 -27.20 -6.29
CA ALA A 70 -15.68 -28.53 -5.76
C ALA A 70 -14.43 -29.44 -5.81
N THR A 71 -13.59 -29.28 -6.84
CA THR A 71 -12.46 -30.17 -7.12
C THR A 71 -11.10 -29.51 -7.07
N THR A 72 -11.01 -28.21 -7.30
CA THR A 72 -9.74 -27.47 -7.35
C THR A 72 -9.70 -26.36 -6.29
N ALA A 73 -8.50 -25.94 -5.92
CA ALA A 73 -8.27 -24.74 -5.11
C ALA A 73 -6.93 -24.13 -5.52
N GLY A 74 -6.89 -22.82 -5.68
CA GLY A 74 -5.67 -22.11 -6.05
C GLY A 74 -5.57 -20.73 -5.42
N VAL A 75 -4.34 -20.30 -5.11
CA VAL A 75 -4.03 -18.92 -4.67
C VAL A 75 -3.29 -18.20 -5.78
N TRP A 76 -3.90 -17.14 -6.31
CA TRP A 76 -3.31 -16.26 -7.32
C TRP A 76 -2.48 -15.18 -6.62
N VAL A 77 -1.17 -15.16 -6.91
CA VAL A 77 -0.22 -14.18 -6.36
C VAL A 77 0.73 -13.65 -7.43
N ASP A 78 1.21 -12.43 -7.25
CA ASP A 78 2.21 -11.82 -8.12
C ASP A 78 3.64 -12.32 -7.82
N SER A 79 4.60 -11.87 -8.62
CA SER A 79 5.97 -12.36 -8.60
C SER A 79 6.71 -12.17 -7.27
N ARG A 80 6.29 -11.24 -6.43
CA ARG A 80 6.89 -10.97 -5.11
C ARG A 80 6.73 -12.15 -4.15
N TYR A 81 5.67 -12.97 -4.35
CA TYR A 81 5.25 -14.03 -3.44
C TYR A 81 5.40 -15.45 -4.01
N TRP A 82 5.88 -15.65 -5.23
CA TRP A 82 5.88 -16.99 -5.85
C TRP A 82 6.63 -18.03 -5.04
N GLU A 83 7.83 -17.71 -4.56
CA GLU A 83 8.64 -18.65 -3.79
C GLU A 83 8.03 -18.92 -2.40
N GLN A 84 7.57 -17.88 -1.71
CA GLN A 84 6.90 -17.99 -0.42
C GLN A 84 5.62 -18.83 -0.53
N ALA A 85 4.77 -18.54 -1.52
CA ALA A 85 3.53 -19.28 -1.73
C ALA A 85 3.81 -20.74 -2.12
N ALA A 86 4.83 -21.02 -2.94
CA ALA A 86 5.21 -22.39 -3.28
C ALA A 86 5.58 -23.20 -2.02
N ALA A 87 6.33 -22.59 -1.09
CA ALA A 87 6.71 -23.25 0.15
C ALA A 87 5.52 -23.43 1.10
N GLN A 88 4.71 -22.39 1.31
CA GLN A 88 3.62 -22.40 2.30
C GLN A 88 2.39 -23.21 1.84
N LEU A 89 2.15 -23.33 0.54
CA LEU A 89 1.03 -24.11 -0.01
C LEU A 89 1.37 -25.58 -0.22
N ALA A 90 2.63 -25.99 -0.06
CA ALA A 90 3.04 -27.37 -0.23
C ALA A 90 2.27 -28.31 0.73
N GLY A 91 1.63 -29.35 0.19
CA GLY A 91 0.87 -30.33 0.96
C GLY A 91 -0.49 -29.87 1.49
N THR A 92 -0.94 -28.66 1.19
CA THR A 92 -2.24 -28.11 1.64
C THR A 92 -3.43 -28.54 0.76
N GLY A 93 -3.18 -29.02 -0.44
CA GLY A 93 -4.21 -29.25 -1.47
C GLY A 93 -4.67 -27.98 -2.19
N ILE A 94 -3.93 -26.88 -2.00
CA ILE A 94 -4.14 -25.58 -2.67
C ILE A 94 -2.94 -25.30 -3.57
N GLU A 95 -3.19 -24.99 -4.82
CA GLU A 95 -2.15 -24.76 -5.84
C GLU A 95 -1.70 -23.30 -5.90
N LEU A 96 -0.41 -23.06 -6.10
CA LEU A 96 0.12 -21.75 -6.47
C LEU A 96 -0.26 -21.41 -7.90
N GLN A 97 -0.90 -20.27 -8.10
CA GLN A 97 -1.26 -19.70 -9.40
C GLN A 97 -0.44 -18.43 -9.65
N LYS A 98 0.60 -18.52 -10.50
CA LYS A 98 1.54 -17.41 -10.78
C LYS A 98 0.91 -16.37 -11.69
N LEU A 99 0.40 -15.26 -11.14
CA LEU A 99 -0.14 -14.15 -11.94
C LEU A 99 0.89 -13.69 -12.98
N GLY A 100 0.40 -13.45 -14.21
CA GLY A 100 1.26 -13.11 -15.36
C GLY A 100 1.87 -14.33 -16.07
N LYS A 101 1.81 -15.52 -15.48
CA LYS A 101 2.19 -16.79 -16.13
C LYS A 101 0.99 -17.69 -16.41
N VAL A 102 -0.08 -17.55 -15.62
CA VAL A 102 -1.34 -18.26 -15.82
C VAL A 102 -2.48 -17.26 -16.03
N ARG A 103 -3.66 -17.75 -16.44
CA ARG A 103 -4.88 -16.93 -16.54
C ARG A 103 -5.24 -16.34 -15.18
N SER A 104 -5.91 -15.19 -15.20
CA SER A 104 -6.48 -14.63 -13.98
C SER A 104 -7.54 -15.59 -13.39
N HIS A 105 -7.81 -15.47 -12.09
CA HIS A 105 -8.88 -16.24 -11.46
C HIS A 105 -10.25 -15.94 -12.09
N VAL A 106 -10.46 -14.73 -12.57
CA VAL A 106 -11.71 -14.31 -13.24
C VAL A 106 -11.86 -15.07 -14.57
N ASP A 107 -10.80 -15.08 -15.40
CA ASP A 107 -10.80 -15.79 -16.68
C ASP A 107 -10.94 -17.30 -16.46
N MET A 108 -10.27 -17.84 -15.43
CA MET A 108 -10.37 -19.26 -15.10
C MET A 108 -11.80 -19.65 -14.73
N LEU A 109 -12.48 -18.87 -13.88
CA LEU A 109 -13.86 -19.11 -13.50
C LEU A 109 -14.81 -19.03 -14.71
N ALA A 110 -14.65 -18.02 -15.57
CA ALA A 110 -15.47 -17.85 -16.77
C ALA A 110 -15.29 -18.99 -17.77
N ASP A 111 -14.10 -19.60 -17.84
CA ASP A 111 -13.80 -20.66 -18.80
C ASP A 111 -14.15 -22.08 -18.28
N THR A 112 -14.15 -22.27 -16.97
CA THR A 112 -14.28 -23.63 -16.38
C THR A 112 -15.65 -23.93 -15.80
N LEU A 113 -16.42 -22.91 -15.42
CA LEU A 113 -17.74 -23.10 -14.84
C LEU A 113 -18.80 -23.34 -15.95
N HIS A 114 -19.78 -24.19 -15.62
CA HIS A 114 -20.91 -24.46 -16.51
C HIS A 114 -21.93 -23.33 -16.47
N GLU A 115 -22.80 -23.27 -17.46
CA GLU A 115 -23.93 -22.36 -17.49
C GLU A 115 -24.85 -22.57 -16.28
N GLY A 116 -25.27 -21.49 -15.63
CA GLY A 116 -26.09 -21.53 -14.41
C GLY A 116 -25.30 -21.74 -13.13
N ALA A 117 -23.98 -21.93 -13.19
CA ALA A 117 -23.13 -22.02 -12.00
C ALA A 117 -23.17 -20.73 -11.15
N VAL A 118 -22.94 -20.88 -9.85
CA VAL A 118 -22.95 -19.79 -8.88
C VAL A 118 -21.58 -19.60 -8.26
N VAL A 119 -21.00 -18.41 -8.44
CA VAL A 119 -19.78 -17.98 -7.77
C VAL A 119 -20.15 -17.14 -6.55
N GLY A 120 -19.63 -17.47 -5.39
CA GLY A 120 -19.82 -16.75 -4.15
C GLY A 120 -18.58 -16.00 -3.69
N VAL A 121 -18.81 -14.93 -2.94
CA VAL A 121 -17.80 -14.12 -2.23
C VAL A 121 -18.46 -13.46 -1.03
N ALA A 122 -17.72 -13.23 0.05
CA ALA A 122 -18.28 -12.48 1.19
C ALA A 122 -18.65 -11.04 0.76
N PRO A 123 -19.78 -10.49 1.26
CA PRO A 123 -20.38 -9.25 0.74
C PRO A 123 -19.42 -8.05 0.72
N ASP A 124 -18.65 -7.90 1.79
CA ASP A 124 -17.82 -6.72 2.03
C ASP A 124 -16.41 -6.82 1.40
N MET A 125 -16.14 -7.91 0.67
CA MET A 125 -14.80 -8.23 0.16
C MET A 125 -14.57 -7.84 -1.29
N LEU A 126 -15.52 -7.21 -1.94
CA LEU A 126 -15.39 -6.72 -3.32
C LEU A 126 -15.61 -5.22 -3.39
N SER A 127 -14.65 -4.51 -3.97
CA SER A 127 -14.91 -3.16 -4.42
C SER A 127 -15.98 -3.15 -5.51
N ARG A 128 -16.64 -2.00 -5.69
CA ARG A 128 -17.62 -1.84 -6.78
C ARG A 128 -17.01 -2.14 -8.16
N THR A 129 -15.76 -1.75 -8.39
CA THR A 129 -15.03 -2.09 -9.63
C THR A 129 -14.82 -3.59 -9.78
N ALA A 130 -14.33 -4.27 -8.74
CA ALA A 130 -14.08 -5.71 -8.79
C ALA A 130 -15.37 -6.51 -8.99
N GLN A 131 -16.46 -6.11 -8.33
CA GLN A 131 -17.78 -6.75 -8.54
C GLN A 131 -18.21 -6.65 -9.99
N ARG A 132 -18.12 -5.46 -10.62
CA ARG A 132 -18.48 -5.27 -12.03
C ARG A 132 -17.61 -6.08 -12.97
N GLN A 133 -16.30 -6.12 -12.76
CA GLN A 133 -15.39 -6.91 -13.57
C GLN A 133 -15.73 -8.41 -13.54
N LEU A 134 -16.02 -8.94 -12.35
CA LEU A 134 -16.49 -10.32 -12.19
C LEU A 134 -17.82 -10.53 -12.91
N GLN A 135 -18.80 -9.68 -12.70
CA GLN A 135 -20.11 -9.78 -13.36
C GLN A 135 -19.99 -9.74 -14.89
N GLN A 136 -19.20 -8.82 -15.44
CA GLN A 136 -18.98 -8.68 -16.89
C GLN A 136 -18.28 -9.91 -17.49
N ALA A 137 -17.36 -10.53 -16.77
CA ALA A 137 -16.65 -11.74 -17.24
C ALA A 137 -17.53 -12.99 -17.15
N LEU A 138 -18.38 -13.10 -16.12
CA LEU A 138 -19.18 -14.28 -15.83
C LEU A 138 -20.53 -14.30 -16.58
N ALA A 139 -21.18 -13.15 -16.76
CA ALA A 139 -22.50 -13.05 -17.36
C ALA A 139 -22.60 -13.65 -18.78
N PRO A 140 -21.63 -13.47 -19.70
CA PRO A 140 -21.68 -14.08 -21.03
C PRO A 140 -21.70 -15.61 -21.03
N LYS A 141 -21.28 -16.22 -19.92
CA LYS A 141 -21.29 -17.68 -19.70
C LYS A 141 -22.51 -18.17 -18.92
N GLY A 142 -23.44 -17.28 -18.59
CA GLY A 142 -24.60 -17.61 -17.76
C GLY A 142 -24.24 -17.92 -16.29
N VAL A 143 -23.03 -17.59 -15.83
CA VAL A 143 -22.57 -17.80 -14.47
C VAL A 143 -23.01 -16.63 -13.59
N GLN A 144 -23.57 -16.93 -12.40
CA GLN A 144 -24.06 -15.92 -11.47
C GLN A 144 -23.03 -15.56 -10.42
N LEU A 145 -22.89 -14.29 -10.09
CA LEU A 145 -22.11 -13.81 -8.92
C LEU A 145 -23.05 -13.48 -7.78
N LYS A 146 -22.84 -14.07 -6.61
CA LYS A 146 -23.57 -13.77 -5.36
C LYS A 146 -22.62 -13.31 -4.26
N ALA A 147 -22.98 -12.24 -3.58
CA ALA A 147 -22.23 -11.66 -2.46
C ALA A 147 -23.21 -11.35 -1.31
N GLU A 148 -23.77 -12.41 -0.73
CA GLU A 148 -24.89 -12.29 0.23
C GLU A 148 -24.52 -12.76 1.64
N THR A 149 -23.55 -13.68 1.77
CA THR A 149 -23.21 -14.35 3.03
C THR A 149 -21.70 -14.54 3.11
N ASP A 150 -21.10 -14.43 4.29
CA ASP A 150 -19.74 -14.90 4.52
C ASP A 150 -19.77 -16.35 4.97
N LEU A 151 -19.36 -17.29 4.12
CA LEU A 151 -19.34 -18.70 4.46
C LEU A 151 -18.40 -19.05 5.60
N LEU A 152 -17.36 -18.24 5.83
CA LEU A 152 -16.38 -18.50 6.89
C LEU A 152 -17.00 -18.37 8.29
N ASP A 153 -18.00 -17.52 8.47
CA ASP A 153 -18.71 -17.36 9.75
C ASP A 153 -19.29 -18.68 10.28
N GLY A 154 -19.64 -19.59 9.36
CA GLY A 154 -20.23 -20.89 9.73
C GLY A 154 -19.25 -21.90 10.34
N PHE A 155 -17.92 -21.69 10.18
CA PHE A 155 -16.93 -22.67 10.64
C PHE A 155 -15.59 -22.10 11.14
N TRP A 156 -15.34 -20.78 11.01
CA TRP A 156 -14.19 -20.11 11.61
C TRP A 156 -14.50 -19.67 13.04
N SER A 157 -14.55 -20.64 13.96
CA SER A 157 -15.02 -20.43 15.33
C SER A 157 -14.10 -19.55 16.20
N ASP A 158 -12.82 -19.46 15.85
CA ASP A 158 -11.78 -18.64 16.49
C ASP A 158 -11.44 -17.38 15.69
N ARG A 159 -12.38 -16.89 14.87
CA ARG A 159 -12.20 -15.65 14.10
C ARG A 159 -11.87 -14.49 15.04
N PRO A 160 -10.77 -13.76 14.78
CA PRO A 160 -10.43 -12.59 15.58
C PRO A 160 -11.61 -11.59 15.64
N PRO A 161 -11.87 -10.97 16.79
CA PRO A 161 -12.95 -9.99 16.91
C PRO A 161 -12.65 -8.73 16.11
N MET A 162 -13.68 -7.90 15.91
CA MET A 162 -13.50 -6.55 15.37
C MET A 162 -12.59 -5.73 16.28
N PRO A 163 -11.71 -4.88 15.71
CA PRO A 163 -10.83 -4.01 16.49
C PRO A 163 -11.60 -3.08 17.44
N THR A 164 -11.05 -2.89 18.64
CA THR A 164 -11.64 -2.04 19.69
C THR A 164 -10.66 -1.01 20.24
N ALA A 165 -9.51 -0.82 19.62
CA ALA A 165 -8.51 0.13 20.09
C ALA A 165 -9.03 1.57 20.09
N PRO A 166 -8.54 2.44 21.01
CA PRO A 166 -8.97 3.83 21.09
C PRO A 166 -8.64 4.61 19.81
N VAL A 167 -9.52 5.55 19.47
CA VAL A 167 -9.29 6.56 18.42
C VAL A 167 -8.87 7.86 19.11
N VAL A 168 -7.74 8.42 18.67
CA VAL A 168 -7.11 9.58 19.32
C VAL A 168 -6.95 10.75 18.34
N VAL A 169 -6.86 11.95 18.86
CA VAL A 169 -6.57 13.16 18.07
C VAL A 169 -5.09 13.18 17.70
N HIS A 170 -4.77 13.44 16.44
CA HIS A 170 -3.42 13.74 16.02
C HIS A 170 -2.98 15.06 16.66
N PRO A 171 -1.82 15.12 17.37
CA PRO A 171 -1.44 16.30 18.11
C PRO A 171 -1.38 17.55 17.25
N ALA A 172 -1.96 18.66 17.74
CA ALA A 172 -2.10 19.91 16.99
C ALA A 172 -0.76 20.47 16.47
N ALA A 173 0.36 20.19 17.17
CA ALA A 173 1.70 20.58 16.75
C ALA A 173 2.12 19.97 15.38
N PHE A 174 1.48 18.90 14.94
CA PHE A 174 1.77 18.19 13.70
C PHE A 174 0.63 18.28 12.69
N VAL A 175 -0.37 19.12 12.91
CA VAL A 175 -1.52 19.29 12.02
C VAL A 175 -1.38 20.62 11.27
N SER A 176 -1.19 20.56 9.96
CA SER A 176 -1.05 21.72 9.09
C SER A 176 -2.39 22.37 8.68
N GLU A 177 -3.47 21.57 8.59
CA GLU A 177 -4.83 22.01 8.26
C GLU A 177 -5.84 21.44 9.25
N THR A 178 -6.77 22.28 9.69
CA THR A 178 -7.88 21.85 10.53
C THR A 178 -8.86 20.96 9.75
N THR A 179 -9.60 20.11 10.46
CA THR A 179 -10.67 19.29 9.88
C THR A 179 -11.68 20.13 9.10
N ALA A 180 -12.05 21.31 9.60
CA ALA A 180 -12.98 22.22 8.92
C ALA A 180 -12.42 22.74 7.56
N GLN A 181 -11.13 23.08 7.50
CA GLN A 181 -10.47 23.48 6.25
C GLN A 181 -10.46 22.34 5.23
N LYS A 182 -10.08 21.14 5.67
CA LYS A 182 -10.07 19.94 4.80
C LYS A 182 -11.49 19.60 4.29
N LEU A 183 -12.51 19.65 5.16
CA LEU A 183 -13.91 19.46 4.76
C LEU A 183 -14.36 20.49 3.70
N ALA A 184 -13.98 21.75 3.87
CA ALA A 184 -14.34 22.80 2.91
C ALA A 184 -13.71 22.51 1.54
N ARG A 185 -12.43 22.10 1.49
CA ARG A 185 -11.75 21.70 0.24
C ARG A 185 -12.43 20.50 -0.42
N VAL A 186 -12.74 19.46 0.37
CA VAL A 186 -13.42 18.26 -0.14
C VAL A 186 -14.81 18.62 -0.71
N ARG A 187 -15.60 19.44 0.01
CA ARG A 187 -16.92 19.89 -0.47
C ARG A 187 -16.83 20.65 -1.80
N ALA A 188 -15.86 21.56 -1.93
CA ALA A 188 -15.64 22.30 -3.19
C ALA A 188 -15.33 21.33 -4.35
N ALA A 189 -14.41 20.38 -4.14
CA ALA A 189 -14.07 19.39 -5.17
C ALA A 189 -15.22 18.43 -5.50
N VAL A 190 -16.06 18.07 -4.53
CA VAL A 190 -17.27 17.28 -4.76
C VAL A 190 -18.27 18.05 -5.62
N GLN A 191 -18.46 19.34 -5.32
CA GLN A 191 -19.34 20.22 -6.10
C GLN A 191 -18.85 20.43 -7.55
N GLU A 192 -17.53 20.60 -7.75
CA GLU A 192 -16.92 20.68 -9.09
C GLU A 192 -17.18 19.45 -9.93
N LYS A 193 -17.30 18.27 -9.29
CA LYS A 193 -17.70 17.00 -9.96
C LYS A 193 -19.20 16.86 -10.16
N GLY A 194 -20.02 17.86 -9.82
CA GLY A 194 -21.47 17.82 -9.93
C GLY A 194 -22.16 16.97 -8.86
N ALA A 195 -21.46 16.59 -7.80
CA ALA A 195 -22.03 15.82 -6.70
C ALA A 195 -22.48 16.72 -5.54
N THR A 196 -23.51 16.25 -4.81
CA THR A 196 -23.99 16.89 -3.57
C THR A 196 -23.44 16.21 -2.32
N HIS A 197 -23.20 14.91 -2.40
CA HIS A 197 -22.69 14.10 -1.29
C HIS A 197 -21.46 13.31 -1.74
N HIS A 198 -20.63 12.95 -0.77
CA HIS A 198 -19.46 12.10 -1.00
C HIS A 198 -19.34 11.07 0.12
N LEU A 199 -19.26 9.79 -0.24
CA LEU A 199 -18.98 8.71 0.68
C LEU A 199 -17.51 8.34 0.58
N ILE A 200 -16.81 8.43 1.71
CA ILE A 200 -15.42 8.02 1.88
C ILE A 200 -15.39 6.75 2.74
N SER A 201 -14.80 5.69 2.23
CA SER A 201 -14.62 4.43 2.95
C SER A 201 -13.14 4.09 3.18
N SER A 202 -12.20 4.71 2.48
CA SER A 202 -10.77 4.55 2.70
C SER A 202 -10.35 5.11 4.04
N LEU A 203 -9.73 4.25 4.88
CA LEU A 203 -9.42 4.57 6.28
C LEU A 203 -8.41 5.69 6.43
N ASP A 204 -7.41 5.71 5.56
CA ASP A 204 -6.37 6.74 5.50
C ASP A 204 -6.92 8.11 5.10
N ASP A 205 -7.87 8.16 4.16
CA ASP A 205 -8.58 9.38 3.78
C ASP A 205 -9.40 9.95 4.96
N ILE A 206 -10.10 9.07 5.68
CA ILE A 206 -10.88 9.45 6.86
C ILE A 206 -9.98 9.95 7.99
N ALA A 207 -8.90 9.24 8.28
CA ALA A 207 -7.94 9.63 9.32
C ALA A 207 -7.26 10.96 8.99
N TRP A 208 -6.89 11.19 7.72
CA TRP A 208 -6.36 12.47 7.26
C TRP A 208 -7.38 13.59 7.41
N LEU A 209 -8.61 13.39 6.94
CA LEU A 209 -9.64 14.42 6.89
C LEU A 209 -10.09 14.84 8.30
N THR A 210 -10.23 13.88 9.22
CA THR A 210 -10.69 14.10 10.59
C THR A 210 -9.57 14.53 11.55
N ASN A 211 -8.30 14.43 11.16
CA ASN A 211 -7.14 14.55 12.05
C ASN A 211 -7.19 13.58 13.24
N LEU A 212 -7.81 12.42 13.06
CA LEU A 212 -7.84 11.34 14.03
C LEU A 212 -6.92 10.20 13.62
N ARG A 213 -6.46 9.44 14.58
CA ARG A 213 -5.65 8.23 14.38
C ARG A 213 -6.18 7.09 15.24
N GLY A 214 -5.96 5.87 14.80
CA GLY A 214 -6.26 4.64 15.53
C GLY A 214 -5.19 3.60 15.31
N SER A 215 -5.44 2.37 15.74
CA SER A 215 -4.53 1.24 15.57
C SER A 215 -5.30 -0.04 15.23
N ASP A 216 -6.31 0.07 14.37
CA ASP A 216 -7.13 -1.06 13.95
C ASP A 216 -6.43 -1.94 12.94
N VAL A 217 -5.54 -1.33 12.18
CA VAL A 217 -4.71 -1.98 11.18
C VAL A 217 -3.28 -1.98 11.68
N GLU A 218 -2.65 -3.13 11.68
CA GLU A 218 -1.26 -3.25 12.08
C GLU A 218 -0.40 -2.32 11.21
N TYR A 219 0.53 -1.61 11.81
CA TYR A 219 1.43 -0.62 11.18
C TYR A 219 0.79 0.67 10.66
N ASN A 220 -0.51 0.70 10.42
CA ASN A 220 -1.19 1.88 9.88
C ASN A 220 -1.99 2.61 10.98
N PRO A 221 -1.74 3.90 11.23
CA PRO A 221 -2.42 4.64 12.30
C PRO A 221 -3.83 5.07 11.88
N VAL A 222 -4.67 4.11 11.49
CA VAL A 222 -6.03 4.29 10.99
C VAL A 222 -7.05 3.55 11.86
N PHE A 223 -8.33 3.84 11.66
CA PHE A 223 -9.44 3.24 12.40
C PHE A 223 -10.63 2.97 11.48
N LEU A 224 -11.39 1.93 11.80
CA LEU A 224 -12.55 1.51 11.02
C LEU A 224 -13.67 2.55 11.12
N ALA A 225 -14.02 3.15 9.99
CA ALA A 225 -15.10 4.11 9.87
C ALA A 225 -15.49 4.32 8.41
N HIS A 226 -16.70 4.88 8.19
CA HIS A 226 -17.09 5.50 6.94
C HIS A 226 -17.42 6.96 7.20
N LEU A 227 -17.22 7.83 6.23
CA LEU A 227 -17.53 9.25 6.36
C LEU A 227 -18.41 9.67 5.18
N LEU A 228 -19.62 10.14 5.49
CA LEU A 228 -20.53 10.73 4.51
C LEU A 228 -20.48 12.25 4.65
N VAL A 229 -20.00 12.93 3.61
CA VAL A 229 -19.89 14.39 3.53
C VAL A 229 -21.02 14.92 2.65
N GLY A 230 -21.87 15.74 3.21
CA GLY A 230 -22.90 16.51 2.50
C GLY A 230 -22.51 17.98 2.32
N PRO A 231 -23.37 18.79 1.66
CA PRO A 231 -23.10 20.21 1.42
C PRO A 231 -22.77 20.98 2.70
N ASP A 232 -23.60 20.81 3.73
CA ASP A 232 -23.51 21.52 5.01
C ASP A 232 -23.37 20.58 6.21
N SER A 233 -23.29 19.26 5.98
CA SER A 233 -23.24 18.23 7.01
C SER A 233 -22.09 17.28 6.78
N ALA A 234 -21.70 16.55 7.82
CA ALA A 234 -20.84 15.39 7.71
C ALA A 234 -21.21 14.39 8.81
N THR A 235 -21.20 13.10 8.52
CA THR A 235 -21.51 12.03 9.47
C THR A 235 -20.40 10.97 9.41
N LEU A 236 -19.77 10.74 10.57
CA LEU A 236 -18.80 9.66 10.76
C LEU A 236 -19.53 8.43 11.33
N PHE A 237 -19.53 7.35 10.56
CA PHE A 237 -20.06 6.05 10.96
C PHE A 237 -18.93 5.26 11.61
N VAL A 238 -18.99 5.09 12.92
CA VAL A 238 -17.91 4.50 13.74
C VAL A 238 -18.50 3.85 14.99
N ASN A 239 -17.80 2.86 15.54
CA ASN A 239 -18.10 2.43 16.92
C ASN A 239 -17.66 3.55 17.87
N ASP A 240 -18.62 4.30 18.37
CA ASP A 240 -18.40 5.52 19.11
C ASP A 240 -17.83 5.30 20.52
N THR A 241 -17.93 4.08 21.07
CA THR A 241 -17.34 3.73 22.38
C THR A 241 -15.81 3.85 22.39
N ARG A 242 -15.19 3.92 21.22
CA ARG A 242 -13.73 4.02 21.00
C ARG A 242 -13.23 5.46 21.00
N LEU A 243 -14.12 6.42 20.86
CA LEU A 243 -13.78 7.86 20.85
C LEU A 243 -13.68 8.38 22.28
N ASN A 244 -12.53 8.96 22.64
CA ASN A 244 -12.41 9.68 23.90
C ASN A 244 -13.10 11.06 23.80
N ASP A 245 -13.18 11.80 24.93
CA ASP A 245 -13.85 13.10 24.99
C ASP A 245 -13.20 14.14 24.07
N GLU A 246 -11.87 14.09 23.92
CA GLU A 246 -11.12 14.99 23.04
C GLU A 246 -11.47 14.74 21.56
N ALA A 247 -11.47 13.48 21.10
CA ALA A 247 -11.88 13.13 19.74
C ALA A 247 -13.34 13.51 19.46
N ARG A 248 -14.25 13.26 20.41
CA ARG A 248 -15.65 13.68 20.30
C ARG A 248 -15.80 15.20 20.23
N ALA A 249 -15.02 15.95 21.02
CA ALA A 249 -15.02 17.40 20.98
C ALA A 249 -14.47 17.95 19.67
N ALA A 250 -13.38 17.37 19.15
CA ALA A 250 -12.79 17.73 17.86
C ALA A 250 -13.79 17.52 16.70
N LEU A 251 -14.47 16.37 16.66
CA LEU A 251 -15.49 16.08 15.63
C LEU A 251 -16.67 17.05 15.73
N ARG A 252 -17.21 17.30 16.93
CA ARG A 252 -18.31 18.28 17.13
C ARG A 252 -17.91 19.67 16.68
N SER A 253 -16.69 20.13 17.02
CA SER A 253 -16.22 21.46 16.60
C SER A 253 -16.06 21.61 15.10
N ALA A 254 -15.83 20.51 14.40
CA ALA A 254 -15.75 20.45 12.95
C ALA A 254 -17.13 20.24 12.27
N GLY A 255 -18.23 20.14 13.03
CA GLY A 255 -19.58 19.89 12.50
C GLY A 255 -19.78 18.46 11.99
N ILE A 256 -19.05 17.48 12.53
CA ILE A 256 -19.20 16.07 12.18
C ILE A 256 -20.08 15.38 13.23
N ALA A 257 -21.22 14.84 12.78
CA ALA A 257 -22.09 14.00 13.58
C ALA A 257 -21.54 12.56 13.66
N LEU A 258 -21.98 11.81 14.67
CA LEU A 258 -21.65 10.40 14.86
C LEU A 258 -22.85 9.52 14.58
N ALA A 259 -22.63 8.37 13.97
CA ALA A 259 -23.64 7.32 13.77
C ALA A 259 -22.97 5.94 13.93
N PRO A 260 -23.73 4.90 14.30
CA PRO A 260 -23.23 3.53 14.34
C PRO A 260 -22.65 3.09 13.01
N TYR A 261 -21.52 2.36 13.07
CA TYR A 261 -20.76 1.91 11.90
C TYR A 261 -21.63 1.19 10.85
N GLU A 262 -22.51 0.32 11.32
CA GLU A 262 -23.36 -0.54 10.49
C GLU A 262 -24.46 0.22 9.72
N GLN A 263 -24.72 1.47 10.09
CA GLN A 263 -25.83 2.26 9.50
C GLN A 263 -25.45 2.95 8.18
N VAL A 264 -24.20 2.83 7.71
CA VAL A 264 -23.74 3.55 6.51
C VAL A 264 -24.58 3.21 5.26
N ALA A 265 -24.90 1.92 5.04
CA ALA A 265 -25.69 1.51 3.87
C ALA A 265 -27.12 2.04 3.91
N ASP A 266 -27.73 2.15 5.10
CA ASP A 266 -29.06 2.75 5.29
C ASP A 266 -29.03 4.27 5.05
N ALA A 267 -28.01 4.93 5.56
CA ALA A 267 -27.82 6.37 5.32
C ALA A 267 -27.63 6.68 3.83
N VAL A 268 -26.83 5.88 3.13
CA VAL A 268 -26.65 6.00 1.67
C VAL A 268 -27.95 5.79 0.91
N ALA A 269 -28.74 4.79 1.29
CA ALA A 269 -30.03 4.50 0.66
C ALA A 269 -31.08 5.60 0.85
N ALA A 270 -30.97 6.37 1.93
CA ALA A 270 -31.87 7.49 2.24
C ALA A 270 -31.50 8.80 1.52
N LEU A 271 -30.38 8.86 0.80
CA LEU A 271 -29.94 10.08 0.12
C LEU A 271 -30.82 10.48 -1.04
N THR A 272 -30.86 11.80 -1.26
CA THR A 272 -31.38 12.44 -2.47
C THR A 272 -30.26 13.25 -3.13
N GLY A 273 -30.43 13.62 -4.41
CA GLY A 273 -29.40 14.36 -5.16
C GLY A 273 -28.37 13.47 -5.80
N SER A 274 -27.07 13.77 -5.65
CA SER A 274 -25.99 13.01 -6.28
C SER A 274 -24.93 12.60 -5.27
N LEU A 275 -24.45 11.35 -5.37
CA LEU A 275 -23.45 10.74 -4.49
C LEU A 275 -22.17 10.44 -5.25
N LEU A 276 -21.06 11.05 -4.86
CA LEU A 276 -19.72 10.73 -5.31
C LEU A 276 -19.19 9.54 -4.51
N VAL A 277 -18.64 8.54 -5.21
CA VAL A 277 -17.90 7.42 -4.63
C VAL A 277 -16.65 7.12 -5.45
N ASP A 278 -15.60 6.65 -4.80
CA ASP A 278 -14.47 6.02 -5.48
C ASP A 278 -14.77 4.51 -5.64
N PRO A 279 -15.01 4.03 -6.88
CA PRO A 279 -15.46 2.66 -7.09
C PRO A 279 -14.41 1.61 -6.77
N LEU A 280 -13.12 2.00 -6.62
CA LEU A 280 -12.04 1.12 -6.17
C LEU A 280 -11.93 1.06 -4.64
N ARG A 281 -12.42 2.10 -3.93
CA ARG A 281 -12.25 2.29 -2.50
C ARG A 281 -13.54 2.14 -1.69
N VAL A 282 -14.64 1.77 -2.33
CA VAL A 282 -15.92 1.49 -1.67
C VAL A 282 -16.32 0.04 -1.90
N ALA A 283 -16.69 -0.67 -0.84
CA ALA A 283 -17.26 -2.01 -0.96
C ALA A 283 -18.62 -1.96 -1.68
N ALA A 284 -18.86 -2.92 -2.55
CA ALA A 284 -20.12 -3.01 -3.29
C ALA A 284 -21.34 -3.15 -2.37
N SER A 285 -21.19 -3.86 -1.25
CA SER A 285 -22.20 -4.03 -0.20
C SER A 285 -22.67 -2.71 0.41
N THR A 286 -21.80 -1.74 0.58
CA THR A 286 -22.15 -0.41 1.12
C THR A 286 -23.18 0.31 0.23
N LEU A 287 -23.22 0.00 -1.07
CA LEU A 287 -24.12 0.59 -2.05
C LEU A 287 -25.31 -0.31 -2.40
N GLN A 288 -25.37 -1.54 -1.89
CA GLN A 288 -26.35 -2.58 -2.32
C GLN A 288 -27.83 -2.21 -2.10
N LYS A 289 -28.10 -1.31 -1.15
CA LYS A 289 -29.47 -0.84 -0.87
C LYS A 289 -29.95 0.24 -1.86
N LEU A 290 -29.05 0.74 -2.73
CA LEU A 290 -29.45 1.66 -3.82
C LEU A 290 -30.24 0.90 -4.89
N PRO A 291 -31.21 1.55 -5.56
CA PRO A 291 -31.97 0.95 -6.65
C PRO A 291 -31.05 0.43 -7.76
N ALA A 292 -31.36 -0.73 -8.33
CA ALA A 292 -30.57 -1.35 -9.41
C ALA A 292 -30.34 -0.40 -10.60
N ALA A 293 -31.32 0.44 -10.94
CA ALA A 293 -31.19 1.45 -12.00
C ALA A 293 -30.13 2.54 -11.70
N VAL A 294 -29.84 2.81 -10.41
CA VAL A 294 -28.76 3.73 -9.98
C VAL A 294 -27.41 3.02 -10.08
N LEU A 295 -27.37 1.74 -9.71
CA LEU A 295 -26.17 0.93 -9.77
C LEU A 295 -25.75 0.58 -11.21
N ALA A 296 -26.68 0.57 -12.17
CA ALA A 296 -26.40 0.35 -13.58
C ALA A 296 -25.69 1.55 -14.26
N VAL A 297 -25.68 2.73 -13.64
CA VAL A 297 -24.97 3.90 -14.16
C VAL A 297 -23.47 3.67 -14.09
N GLY A 298 -22.75 3.90 -15.20
CA GLY A 298 -21.32 3.65 -15.34
C GLY A 298 -20.95 2.42 -16.18
N GLU A 299 -21.91 1.58 -16.54
CA GLU A 299 -21.66 0.40 -17.41
C GLU A 299 -21.19 0.78 -18.82
N GLY A 300 -21.56 1.96 -19.33
CA GLY A 300 -21.13 2.46 -20.66
C GLY A 300 -19.75 3.12 -20.69
N ALA A 301 -19.28 3.67 -19.57
CA ALA A 301 -17.99 4.38 -19.50
C ALA A 301 -16.78 3.42 -19.29
N ALA A 302 -17.02 2.23 -18.75
CA ALA A 302 -15.97 1.23 -18.52
C ALA A 302 -15.44 0.59 -19.82
N ALA A 303 -16.19 0.66 -20.93
CA ALA A 303 -15.76 0.13 -22.22
C ALA A 303 -14.67 0.97 -22.92
N ALA A 304 -14.49 2.23 -22.54
CA ALA A 304 -13.49 3.13 -23.14
C ALA A 304 -12.08 3.01 -22.52
N GLY A 305 -11.94 2.27 -21.41
CA GLY A 305 -10.67 2.03 -20.69
C GLY A 305 -10.03 0.66 -20.93
N SER A 306 -10.44 -0.08 -21.98
CA SER A 306 -9.78 -1.34 -22.34
C SER A 306 -8.34 -1.03 -22.81
N LEU A 307 -7.35 -1.52 -22.06
CA LEU A 307 -5.96 -1.55 -22.50
C LEU A 307 -5.87 -2.21 -23.88
N PRO A 308 -5.00 -1.69 -24.80
CA PRO A 308 -4.87 -2.25 -26.13
C PRO A 308 -4.56 -3.74 -26.07
N ALA A 309 -5.19 -4.51 -26.96
CA ALA A 309 -4.98 -5.95 -27.12
C ALA A 309 -3.50 -6.20 -27.51
N GLY A 310 -2.65 -6.50 -26.54
CA GLY A 310 -1.20 -6.66 -26.70
C GLY A 310 -0.44 -6.48 -25.39
N ALA A 311 -1.05 -5.91 -24.34
CA ALA A 311 -0.43 -5.89 -23.02
C ALA A 311 -0.38 -7.32 -22.45
N THR A 312 0.82 -7.80 -22.17
CA THR A 312 1.03 -9.12 -21.57
C THR A 312 0.29 -9.23 -20.24
N THR A 313 -0.18 -10.42 -19.89
CA THR A 313 -0.87 -10.75 -18.63
C THR A 313 -0.09 -10.33 -17.38
N ALA A 314 1.23 -10.19 -17.46
CA ALA A 314 2.09 -9.66 -16.41
C ALA A 314 1.83 -8.17 -16.12
N GLY A 315 1.61 -7.34 -17.14
CA GLY A 315 1.23 -5.93 -16.97
C GLY A 315 -0.15 -5.74 -16.32
N ARG A 316 -1.09 -6.67 -16.58
CA ARG A 316 -2.42 -6.65 -15.94
C ARG A 316 -2.40 -7.01 -14.45
N ALA A 317 -1.54 -7.95 -14.05
CA ALA A 317 -1.45 -8.40 -12.67
C ALA A 317 -0.74 -7.37 -11.77
N ALA A 318 0.33 -6.76 -12.26
CA ALA A 318 1.02 -5.69 -11.56
C ALA A 318 0.17 -4.39 -11.51
N ALA A 319 -0.61 -4.10 -12.58
CA ALA A 319 -1.58 -3.02 -12.58
C ALA A 319 -2.70 -3.27 -11.54
N ASN A 320 -3.12 -4.53 -11.32
CA ASN A 320 -4.12 -4.85 -10.30
C ASN A 320 -3.53 -4.80 -8.87
N ALA A 321 -2.27 -5.13 -8.67
CA ALA A 321 -1.59 -4.98 -7.38
C ALA A 321 -1.24 -3.50 -7.09
N ALA A 322 -0.79 -2.75 -8.10
CA ALA A 322 -0.60 -1.30 -8.02
C ALA A 322 -1.94 -0.53 -7.96
N ASN A 323 -3.02 -1.10 -8.53
CA ASN A 323 -4.38 -0.55 -8.45
C ASN A 323 -5.08 -0.84 -7.11
N ALA A 324 -4.62 -1.80 -6.33
CA ALA A 324 -5.01 -1.91 -4.93
C ALA A 324 -4.43 -0.74 -4.11
N ALA A 325 -3.25 -0.22 -4.50
CA ALA A 325 -2.60 0.94 -3.88
C ALA A 325 -2.90 2.29 -4.58
N ALA A 326 -3.24 2.30 -5.88
CA ALA A 326 -3.50 3.52 -6.65
C ALA A 326 -4.76 3.37 -7.51
N GLY A 327 -5.79 4.15 -7.21
CA GLY A 327 -7.07 4.11 -7.93
C GLY A 327 -6.95 4.46 -9.42
N ALA A 328 -7.24 3.50 -10.30
CA ALA A 328 -7.28 3.71 -11.73
C ALA A 328 -8.68 4.13 -12.19
N SER A 329 -8.82 5.33 -12.74
CA SER A 329 -10.00 5.75 -13.50
C SER A 329 -9.57 6.39 -14.82
N GLY A 330 -10.14 5.92 -15.94
CA GLY A 330 -9.92 6.51 -17.25
C GLY A 330 -10.69 7.82 -17.39
N ALA A 331 -10.04 8.88 -17.78
CA ALA A 331 -10.65 10.13 -18.17
C ALA A 331 -10.96 10.10 -19.67
N ALA A 332 -12.22 10.21 -20.04
CA ALA A 332 -12.63 10.54 -21.39
C ALA A 332 -12.59 12.06 -21.57
N ASN A 333 -11.85 12.53 -22.57
CA ASN A 333 -11.93 13.91 -23.04
C ASN A 333 -13.35 14.18 -23.57
N ALA A 334 -14.08 15.08 -22.94
CA ALA A 334 -15.28 15.67 -23.49
C ALA A 334 -14.89 17.00 -24.16
N SER A 335 -14.87 17.01 -25.49
CA SER A 335 -15.01 18.24 -26.27
C SER A 335 -16.42 18.28 -26.85
N ASP A 336 -17.12 19.36 -26.54
CA ASP A 336 -18.26 19.97 -27.22
C ASP A 336 -19.40 19.11 -27.75
N ALA A 337 -20.57 19.25 -27.09
CA ALA A 337 -21.82 19.46 -27.80
C ALA A 337 -22.87 20.09 -26.88
N ALA A 338 -23.16 21.35 -27.09
CA ALA A 338 -24.33 22.00 -26.59
C ALA A 338 -25.57 21.49 -27.35
N GLY A 339 -26.63 21.12 -26.63
CA GLY A 339 -27.90 20.69 -27.21
C GLY A 339 -28.90 20.35 -26.13
N ALA A 340 -29.37 21.38 -25.40
CA ALA A 340 -30.48 21.22 -24.45
C ALA A 340 -31.80 21.14 -25.20
N THR A 341 -32.47 20.01 -25.13
CA THR A 341 -33.91 19.94 -25.38
C THR A 341 -34.65 19.62 -24.07
N ASN A 342 -35.39 20.60 -23.57
CA ASN A 342 -36.31 20.46 -22.45
C ASN A 342 -37.41 19.45 -22.79
N ALA A 343 -37.50 18.36 -22.06
CA ALA A 343 -38.70 17.54 -21.97
C ALA A 343 -39.38 17.80 -20.61
N PRO A 344 -40.73 17.82 -20.56
CA PRO A 344 -41.46 18.26 -19.38
C PRO A 344 -41.38 17.24 -18.25
N ALA A 345 -41.23 17.75 -17.03
CA ALA A 345 -41.21 17.01 -15.79
C ALA A 345 -42.47 16.14 -15.61
N ALA A 346 -42.26 14.84 -15.50
CA ALA A 346 -43.27 13.91 -14.99
C ALA A 346 -43.37 14.05 -13.48
N THR A 347 -44.51 14.50 -13.01
CA THR A 347 -44.88 14.61 -11.60
C THR A 347 -44.95 13.21 -10.95
N GLY A 348 -44.19 12.99 -9.86
CA GLY A 348 -44.50 11.90 -8.94
C GLY A 348 -43.43 10.81 -8.77
N GLN A 349 -42.15 11.05 -9.09
CA GLN A 349 -41.05 10.15 -8.65
C GLN A 349 -40.28 10.82 -7.50
N THR A 350 -40.21 10.12 -6.35
CA THR A 350 -39.22 10.43 -5.31
C THR A 350 -37.86 10.61 -5.98
N ALA A 351 -37.21 11.76 -5.78
CA ALA A 351 -35.92 12.09 -6.40
C ALA A 351 -34.91 11.00 -6.04
N ARG A 352 -34.56 10.17 -7.02
CA ARG A 352 -33.58 9.08 -6.82
C ARG A 352 -32.16 9.67 -6.76
N VAL A 353 -31.33 9.14 -5.88
CA VAL A 353 -29.91 9.51 -5.84
C VAL A 353 -29.25 9.15 -7.18
N GLN A 354 -28.43 10.06 -7.71
CA GLN A 354 -27.56 9.81 -8.87
C GLN A 354 -26.17 9.41 -8.37
N LEU A 355 -25.59 8.33 -8.89
CA LEU A 355 -24.23 7.91 -8.54
C LEU A 355 -23.22 8.54 -9.50
N ILE A 356 -22.17 9.15 -8.94
CA ILE A 356 -21.02 9.71 -9.66
C ILE A 356 -19.78 8.95 -9.19
N GLU A 357 -19.04 8.39 -10.13
CA GLU A 357 -17.83 7.60 -9.82
C GLU A 357 -16.57 8.41 -10.18
N ALA A 358 -15.74 8.68 -9.19
CA ALA A 358 -14.42 9.32 -9.37
C ALA A 358 -13.53 9.04 -8.17
N VAL A 359 -12.22 9.26 -8.36
CA VAL A 359 -11.22 9.18 -7.28
C VAL A 359 -11.60 10.13 -6.15
N ASN A 360 -11.44 9.68 -4.90
CA ASN A 360 -11.67 10.51 -3.72
C ASN A 360 -10.83 11.80 -3.77
N PRO A 361 -11.43 12.99 -3.66
CA PRO A 361 -10.67 14.23 -3.60
C PRO A 361 -9.64 14.24 -2.43
N SER A 362 -9.98 13.61 -1.31
CA SER A 362 -9.10 13.47 -0.15
C SER A 362 -7.80 12.72 -0.48
N THR A 363 -7.84 11.67 -1.31
CA THR A 363 -6.65 10.94 -1.76
C THR A 363 -5.69 11.87 -2.51
N LEU A 364 -6.21 12.73 -3.37
CA LEU A 364 -5.39 13.69 -4.13
C LEU A 364 -4.80 14.78 -3.22
N PHE A 365 -5.58 15.26 -2.27
CA PHE A 365 -5.15 16.33 -1.37
C PHE A 365 -4.09 15.86 -0.36
N LYS A 366 -4.25 14.68 0.24
CA LYS A 366 -3.26 14.16 1.19
C LYS A 366 -1.97 13.67 0.50
N GLY A 367 -2.04 13.31 -0.79
CA GLY A 367 -0.87 12.93 -1.58
C GLY A 367 0.14 14.08 -1.72
N VAL A 368 -0.34 15.33 -1.77
CA VAL A 368 0.49 16.54 -1.84
C VAL A 368 0.67 17.11 -0.43
N LYS A 369 1.88 16.98 0.12
CA LYS A 369 2.22 17.43 1.46
C LYS A 369 2.49 18.94 1.46
N SER A 370 2.00 19.64 2.49
CA SER A 370 2.29 21.06 2.69
C SER A 370 3.76 21.27 3.08
N ALA A 371 4.25 22.52 2.98
CA ALA A 371 5.59 22.85 3.43
C ALA A 371 5.83 22.51 4.92
N ALA A 372 4.78 22.63 5.76
CA ALA A 372 4.84 22.24 7.16
C ALA A 372 4.96 20.72 7.33
N ASP A 373 4.15 19.94 6.59
CA ASP A 373 4.22 18.47 6.63
C ASP A 373 5.58 17.96 6.14
N ILE A 374 6.16 18.59 5.10
CA ILE A 374 7.51 18.27 4.61
C ILE A 374 8.56 18.59 5.68
N ALA A 375 8.46 19.73 6.37
CA ALA A 375 9.38 20.08 7.44
C ALA A 375 9.30 19.07 8.62
N HIS A 376 8.10 18.67 9.00
CA HIS A 376 7.87 17.65 10.03
C HIS A 376 8.43 16.27 9.59
N THR A 377 8.20 15.89 8.32
CA THR A 377 8.75 14.64 7.77
C THR A 377 10.28 14.65 7.76
N ARG A 378 10.93 15.78 7.43
CA ARG A 378 12.39 15.90 7.52
C ARG A 378 12.91 15.68 8.94
N GLU A 379 12.17 16.16 9.93
CA GLU A 379 12.49 15.92 11.34
C GLU A 379 12.31 14.44 11.72
N ALA A 380 11.21 13.79 11.26
CA ALA A 380 11.02 12.34 11.45
C ALA A 380 12.15 11.53 10.80
N MET A 381 12.59 11.90 9.59
CA MET A 381 13.72 11.25 8.91
C MET A 381 15.05 11.42 9.66
N ALA A 382 15.24 12.56 10.32
CA ALA A 382 16.44 12.78 11.12
C ALA A 382 16.40 12.00 12.45
N GLN A 383 15.23 11.82 13.04
CA GLN A 383 15.01 10.95 14.22
C GLN A 383 15.26 9.49 13.84
N ASP A 384 14.67 9.03 12.74
CA ASP A 384 14.86 7.67 12.21
C ASP A 384 16.33 7.40 11.86
N GLY A 385 16.99 8.34 11.16
CA GLY A 385 18.40 8.23 10.83
C GLY A 385 19.32 8.15 12.04
N ALA A 386 18.99 8.85 13.14
CA ALA A 386 19.73 8.73 14.40
C ALA A 386 19.54 7.33 15.02
N ALA A 387 18.30 6.80 15.02
CA ALA A 387 18.03 5.44 15.46
C ALA A 387 18.82 4.40 14.66
N LEU A 388 18.87 4.56 13.33
CA LEU A 388 19.61 3.67 12.45
C LEU A 388 21.13 3.72 12.70
N CYS A 389 21.69 4.89 12.99
CA CYS A 389 23.10 5.01 13.40
C CYS A 389 23.39 4.24 14.70
N GLU A 390 22.50 4.33 15.69
CA GLU A 390 22.62 3.58 16.95
C GLU A 390 22.50 2.08 16.70
N PHE A 391 21.52 1.66 15.91
CA PHE A 391 21.31 0.26 15.55
C PHE A 391 22.51 -0.33 14.83
N PHE A 392 22.99 0.29 13.75
CA PHE A 392 24.10 -0.24 12.97
C PHE A 392 25.42 -0.27 13.73
N ALA A 393 25.67 0.72 14.61
CA ALA A 393 26.85 0.73 15.47
C ALA A 393 26.82 -0.45 16.46
N ASP A 394 25.68 -0.75 17.08
CA ASP A 394 25.51 -1.89 17.99
C ASP A 394 25.60 -3.22 17.22
N PHE A 395 24.90 -3.32 16.08
CA PHE A 395 24.93 -4.49 15.21
C PHE A 395 26.37 -4.87 14.80
N GLU A 396 27.15 -3.93 14.26
CA GLU A 396 28.53 -4.19 13.86
C GLU A 396 29.44 -4.53 15.06
N ALA A 397 29.22 -3.87 16.21
CA ALA A 397 30.01 -4.17 17.42
C ALA A 397 29.73 -5.58 17.95
N ARG A 398 28.50 -6.07 17.87
CA ARG A 398 28.13 -7.45 18.24
C ARG A 398 28.80 -8.49 17.32
N LEU A 399 28.73 -8.26 16.00
CA LEU A 399 29.37 -9.13 15.01
C LEU A 399 30.90 -9.17 15.22
N GLN A 400 31.54 -8.02 15.51
CA GLN A 400 32.98 -7.96 15.80
C GLN A 400 33.39 -8.75 17.06
N LYS A 401 32.47 -8.87 18.03
CA LYS A 401 32.68 -9.71 19.23
C LYS A 401 32.42 -11.20 18.98
N GLY A 402 32.00 -11.56 17.75
CA GLY A 402 31.68 -12.94 17.40
C GLY A 402 30.28 -13.38 17.85
N GLU A 403 29.40 -12.45 18.20
CA GLU A 403 28.01 -12.76 18.53
C GLU A 403 27.27 -13.19 17.24
N VAL A 404 26.51 -14.27 17.32
CA VAL A 404 25.65 -14.75 16.24
C VAL A 404 24.27 -14.20 16.47
N LEU A 405 23.84 -13.32 15.58
CA LEU A 405 22.49 -12.77 15.54
C LEU A 405 21.64 -13.54 14.52
N ASN A 406 20.34 -13.36 14.60
CA ASN A 406 19.39 -13.89 13.60
C ASN A 406 18.46 -12.79 13.09
N GLU A 407 17.73 -13.09 12.02
CA GLU A 407 16.85 -12.13 11.33
C GLU A 407 15.74 -11.58 12.24
N LEU A 408 15.20 -12.37 13.19
CA LEU A 408 14.20 -11.91 14.16
C LEU A 408 14.78 -10.90 15.14
N GLN A 409 16.00 -11.15 15.63
CA GLN A 409 16.68 -10.22 16.54
C GLN A 409 17.01 -8.88 15.88
N ILE A 410 17.21 -8.85 14.55
CA ILE A 410 17.41 -7.59 13.82
C ILE A 410 16.17 -6.73 13.89
N ASP A 411 14.96 -7.30 13.68
CA ASP A 411 13.70 -6.57 13.83
C ASP A 411 13.53 -6.00 15.24
N GLU A 412 13.80 -6.82 16.27
CA GLU A 412 13.76 -6.38 17.67
C GLU A 412 14.73 -5.22 17.94
N LEU A 413 15.96 -5.32 17.49
CA LEU A 413 17.02 -4.33 17.73
C LEU A 413 16.75 -3.01 17.03
N ILE A 414 16.31 -3.04 15.77
CA ILE A 414 16.03 -1.83 14.99
C ILE A 414 14.78 -1.12 15.52
N THR A 415 13.74 -1.87 15.88
CA THR A 415 12.52 -1.33 16.51
C THR A 415 12.82 -0.72 17.88
N ALA A 416 13.66 -1.37 18.70
CA ALA A 416 14.10 -0.84 19.99
C ALA A 416 14.92 0.46 19.83
N ALA A 417 15.73 0.59 18.77
CA ALA A 417 16.46 1.82 18.48
C ALA A 417 15.50 2.97 18.12
N ARG A 418 14.51 2.72 17.27
CA ARG A 418 13.45 3.67 16.92
C ARG A 418 12.61 4.09 18.11
N ALA A 419 12.28 3.15 19.00
CA ALA A 419 11.48 3.40 20.20
C ALA A 419 12.14 4.38 21.20
N ARG A 420 13.45 4.61 21.09
CA ARG A 420 14.14 5.64 21.89
C ARG A 420 14.03 7.04 21.31
N GLN A 421 13.59 7.17 20.07
CA GLN A 421 13.48 8.47 19.41
C GLN A 421 12.17 9.19 19.78
N PRO A 422 12.18 10.52 19.85
CA PRO A 422 10.96 11.29 20.08
C PRO A 422 9.92 10.99 18.98
N ASN A 423 8.63 11.06 19.36
CA ASN A 423 7.49 10.91 18.46
C ASN A 423 7.30 9.52 17.83
N PHE A 424 8.16 8.55 18.08
CA PHE A 424 7.97 7.19 17.59
C PHE A 424 6.71 6.56 18.18
N VAL A 425 5.93 5.89 17.35
CA VAL A 425 4.68 5.22 17.73
C VAL A 425 4.77 3.71 17.52
N SER A 426 5.14 3.28 16.32
CA SER A 426 5.23 1.87 15.92
C SER A 426 6.11 1.70 14.68
N ALA A 427 6.37 0.48 14.25
CA ALA A 427 6.85 0.23 12.89
C ALA A 427 5.81 0.71 11.86
N SER A 428 6.22 1.09 10.65
CA SER A 428 5.34 1.46 9.54
C SER A 428 4.95 0.28 8.66
N PHE A 429 5.66 -0.84 8.79
CA PHE A 429 5.38 -2.17 8.23
C PHE A 429 6.26 -3.21 8.94
N GLY A 430 5.98 -4.49 8.73
CA GLY A 430 6.80 -5.57 9.28
C GLY A 430 8.20 -5.56 8.66
N THR A 431 9.25 -5.48 9.49
CA THR A 431 10.64 -5.42 9.02
C THR A 431 10.95 -6.62 8.11
N ILE A 432 11.43 -6.34 6.90
CA ILE A 432 11.97 -7.35 5.99
C ILE A 432 13.47 -7.42 6.27
N CYS A 433 13.88 -8.47 6.96
CA CYS A 433 15.29 -8.72 7.24
C CYS A 433 15.69 -10.05 6.62
N GLY A 434 16.53 -10.02 5.59
CA GLY A 434 16.97 -11.22 4.87
C GLY A 434 18.48 -11.32 4.76
N PHE A 435 19.04 -12.43 5.27
CA PHE A 435 20.46 -12.74 5.11
C PHE A 435 20.65 -13.67 3.92
N ASN A 436 21.55 -13.29 2.99
CA ASN A 436 21.87 -14.06 1.80
C ASN A 436 20.60 -14.52 1.02
N ALA A 437 20.33 -15.82 0.95
CA ALA A 437 19.25 -16.40 0.16
C ALA A 437 17.85 -15.87 0.53
N ASN A 438 17.61 -15.56 1.81
CA ASN A 438 16.35 -15.01 2.27
C ASN A 438 16.10 -13.59 1.72
N ALA A 439 17.17 -12.80 1.52
CA ALA A 439 17.08 -11.48 0.89
C ALA A 439 16.63 -11.55 -0.58
N ALA A 440 16.74 -12.72 -1.24
CA ALA A 440 16.24 -12.89 -2.60
C ALA A 440 14.70 -12.97 -2.70
N LEU A 441 14.01 -12.98 -1.56
CA LEU A 441 12.56 -12.92 -1.45
C LEU A 441 12.16 -11.47 -1.11
N PRO A 442 11.65 -10.65 -2.05
CA PRO A 442 11.46 -9.21 -1.85
C PRO A 442 10.57 -8.84 -0.64
N HIS A 443 9.63 -9.71 -0.29
CA HIS A 443 8.73 -9.57 0.86
C HIS A 443 8.93 -10.70 1.88
N TYR A 444 10.21 -11.04 2.14
CA TYR A 444 10.57 -12.04 3.14
C TYR A 444 10.10 -11.61 4.53
N SER A 445 9.59 -12.55 5.30
CA SER A 445 9.26 -12.37 6.71
C SER A 445 9.84 -13.55 7.49
N ALA A 446 10.79 -13.27 8.37
CA ALA A 446 11.30 -14.26 9.30
C ALA A 446 10.21 -14.68 10.30
N THR A 447 10.14 -15.96 10.63
CA THR A 447 9.26 -16.49 11.66
C THR A 447 10.04 -17.33 12.67
N PRO A 448 9.53 -17.60 13.87
CA PRO A 448 10.22 -18.45 14.84
C PRO A 448 10.58 -19.85 14.29
N GLU A 449 9.82 -20.33 13.30
CA GLU A 449 10.05 -21.63 12.65
C GLU A 449 11.00 -21.54 11.44
N GLN A 450 11.19 -20.32 10.90
CA GLN A 450 11.98 -20.11 9.68
C GLN A 450 12.71 -18.78 9.72
N PHE A 451 13.98 -18.79 10.00
CA PHE A 451 14.91 -17.65 9.97
C PHE A 451 16.34 -18.10 9.66
N SER A 452 17.21 -17.19 9.29
CA SER A 452 18.64 -17.43 9.15
C SER A 452 19.43 -16.83 10.31
N GLU A 453 20.50 -17.55 10.72
CA GLU A 453 21.56 -16.98 11.55
C GLU A 453 22.48 -16.11 10.67
N ILE A 454 22.85 -14.94 11.18
CA ILE A 454 23.72 -13.98 10.50
C ILE A 454 25.16 -14.29 10.88
N ARG A 455 25.82 -15.10 10.04
CA ARG A 455 27.20 -15.53 10.25
C ARG A 455 27.92 -15.87 8.94
N GLY A 456 29.25 -15.82 8.96
CA GLY A 456 30.09 -16.06 7.78
C GLY A 456 30.09 -14.86 6.83
N ASP A 457 30.35 -15.12 5.55
CA ASP A 457 30.40 -14.09 4.52
C ASP A 457 29.06 -13.93 3.82
N GLY A 458 28.63 -12.68 3.57
CA GLY A 458 27.38 -12.43 2.89
C GLY A 458 26.90 -11.00 2.94
N MET A 459 25.60 -10.85 2.64
CA MET A 459 24.89 -9.56 2.70
C MET A 459 23.61 -9.70 3.51
N LEU A 460 23.34 -8.71 4.34
CA LEU A 460 22.10 -8.56 5.06
C LEU A 460 21.31 -7.40 4.44
N LEU A 461 20.13 -7.69 3.88
CA LEU A 461 19.16 -6.69 3.47
C LEU A 461 18.25 -6.41 4.66
N ILE A 462 18.06 -5.12 4.98
CA ILE A 462 17.12 -4.67 6.00
C ILE A 462 16.26 -3.59 5.38
N ASP A 463 14.97 -3.87 5.26
CA ASP A 463 13.93 -2.96 4.83
C ASP A 463 12.97 -2.75 6.00
N SER A 464 12.82 -1.50 6.43
CA SER A 464 12.12 -1.18 7.67
C SER A 464 11.72 0.29 7.72
N GLY A 465 10.71 0.59 8.53
CA GLY A 465 10.27 1.95 8.72
C GLY A 465 9.58 2.17 10.05
N GLY A 466 9.29 3.43 10.35
CA GLY A 466 8.61 3.83 11.58
C GLY A 466 7.48 4.81 11.34
N GLN A 467 6.42 4.65 12.12
CA GLN A 467 5.38 5.66 12.32
C GLN A 467 5.82 6.61 13.41
N TYR A 468 5.99 7.87 13.06
CA TYR A 468 6.25 8.97 13.96
C TYR A 468 5.05 9.92 13.93
N LEU A 469 4.73 10.60 15.04
CA LEU A 469 3.65 11.60 15.06
C LEU A 469 3.85 12.71 14.02
N ASN A 470 5.08 12.91 13.56
CA ASN A 470 5.50 13.92 12.58
C ASN A 470 5.89 13.35 11.22
N GLY A 471 5.57 12.10 10.92
CA GLY A 471 5.83 11.50 9.59
C GLY A 471 5.84 9.98 9.60
N THR A 472 5.94 9.39 8.42
CA THR A 472 6.13 7.95 8.19
C THR A 472 7.47 7.76 7.51
N THR A 473 8.30 6.81 7.97
CA THR A 473 9.58 6.49 7.35
C THR A 473 9.56 5.12 6.67
N ASP A 474 10.37 4.99 5.65
CA ASP A 474 10.60 3.80 4.86
C ASP A 474 12.03 3.82 4.33
N ILE A 475 12.76 2.72 4.50
CA ILE A 475 14.17 2.65 4.09
C ILE A 475 14.62 1.22 3.91
N THR A 476 15.30 0.95 2.80
CA THR A 476 16.07 -0.28 2.64
C THR A 476 17.58 0.01 2.60
N ARG A 477 18.34 -0.77 3.35
CA ARG A 477 19.79 -0.81 3.30
C ARG A 477 20.31 -2.25 3.20
N VAL A 478 21.42 -2.40 2.49
CA VAL A 478 22.17 -3.64 2.45
C VAL A 478 23.52 -3.41 3.09
N VAL A 479 23.91 -4.29 4.01
CA VAL A 479 25.21 -4.23 4.69
C VAL A 479 25.97 -5.55 4.54
N PRO A 480 27.31 -5.52 4.39
CA PRO A 480 28.09 -6.74 4.34
C PRO A 480 28.25 -7.37 5.72
N VAL A 481 28.19 -8.68 5.76
CA VAL A 481 28.65 -9.51 6.88
C VAL A 481 29.90 -10.24 6.40
N GLY A 482 31.00 -10.17 7.14
CA GLY A 482 32.28 -10.69 6.68
C GLY A 482 32.78 -10.00 5.39
N THR A 483 33.22 -10.77 4.41
CA THR A 483 33.81 -10.27 3.17
C THR A 483 32.88 -10.49 1.98
N PRO A 484 32.31 -9.43 1.39
CA PRO A 484 31.43 -9.58 0.23
C PRO A 484 32.22 -10.00 -1.02
N SER A 485 31.63 -10.89 -1.82
CA SER A 485 32.20 -11.33 -3.09
C SER A 485 32.17 -10.22 -4.17
N ALA A 486 33.01 -10.35 -5.19
CA ALA A 486 32.99 -9.44 -6.34
C ALA A 486 31.62 -9.41 -7.04
N ALA A 487 30.90 -10.56 -7.11
CA ALA A 487 29.57 -10.63 -7.69
C ALA A 487 28.54 -9.85 -6.87
N GLN A 488 28.61 -9.92 -5.54
CA GLN A 488 27.76 -9.15 -4.64
C GLN A 488 28.00 -7.63 -4.78
N LYS A 489 29.26 -7.21 -4.80
CA LYS A 489 29.62 -5.80 -5.04
C LYS A 489 29.14 -5.29 -6.39
N ARG A 490 29.33 -6.10 -7.46
CA ARG A 490 28.82 -5.77 -8.80
C ARG A 490 27.31 -5.53 -8.78
N ASP A 491 26.55 -6.47 -8.23
CA ASP A 491 25.10 -6.39 -8.20
C ASP A 491 24.60 -5.22 -7.34
N ASN A 492 25.22 -4.99 -6.18
CA ASN A 492 24.90 -3.83 -5.33
C ASN A 492 25.20 -2.50 -6.04
N THR A 493 26.30 -2.43 -6.78
CA THR A 493 26.63 -1.23 -7.56
C THR A 493 25.64 -0.99 -8.69
N LEU A 494 25.11 -2.03 -9.35
CA LEU A 494 24.07 -1.88 -10.37
C LEU A 494 22.78 -1.31 -9.79
N VAL A 495 22.35 -1.79 -8.62
CA VAL A 495 21.16 -1.25 -7.92
C VAL A 495 21.40 0.20 -7.49
N LEU A 496 22.59 0.52 -6.97
CA LEU A 496 22.96 1.88 -6.62
C LEU A 496 22.94 2.83 -7.84
N LYS A 497 23.46 2.39 -8.99
CA LYS A 497 23.42 3.18 -10.25
C LYS A 497 21.99 3.43 -10.69
N ALA A 498 21.09 2.45 -10.54
CA ALA A 498 19.66 2.61 -10.82
C ALA A 498 19.02 3.64 -9.88
N HIS A 499 19.30 3.55 -8.59
CA HIS A 499 18.84 4.51 -7.59
C HIS A 499 19.33 5.93 -7.90
N ILE A 500 20.62 6.11 -8.21
CA ILE A 500 21.20 7.42 -8.56
C ILE A 500 20.57 7.99 -9.82
N ALA A 501 20.39 7.16 -10.87
CA ALA A 501 19.82 7.61 -12.14
C ALA A 501 18.45 8.27 -11.97
N LEU A 502 17.57 7.69 -11.15
CA LEU A 502 16.27 8.28 -10.88
C LEU A 502 16.37 9.45 -9.90
N SER A 503 17.13 9.32 -8.82
CA SER A 503 17.29 10.36 -7.79
C SER A 503 17.87 11.68 -8.32
N THR A 504 18.59 11.65 -9.45
CA THR A 504 19.17 12.84 -10.09
C THR A 504 18.34 13.38 -11.24
N THR A 505 17.18 12.75 -11.51
CA THR A 505 16.32 13.17 -12.63
C THR A 505 15.58 14.45 -12.30
N VAL A 506 15.63 15.41 -13.24
CA VAL A 506 14.75 16.57 -13.31
C VAL A 506 13.66 16.27 -14.32
N PHE A 507 12.39 16.54 -13.97
CA PHE A 507 11.23 16.15 -14.76
C PHE A 507 10.14 17.22 -14.75
N PRO A 508 9.29 17.32 -15.79
CA PRO A 508 8.21 18.30 -15.84
C PRO A 508 7.15 18.01 -14.78
N ASP A 509 6.62 19.05 -14.11
CA ASP A 509 5.46 18.94 -13.24
C ASP A 509 4.27 18.35 -14.03
N GLY A 510 3.61 17.36 -13.44
CA GLY A 510 2.49 16.68 -14.09
C GLY A 510 2.85 15.48 -14.97
N ILE A 511 4.11 15.06 -15.01
CA ILE A 511 4.47 13.81 -15.69
C ILE A 511 3.86 12.61 -14.97
N GLY A 512 3.43 11.60 -15.71
CA GLY A 512 3.00 10.33 -15.12
C GLY A 512 4.18 9.57 -14.50
N GLY A 513 4.09 9.20 -13.21
CA GLY A 513 5.14 8.47 -12.50
C GLY A 513 5.62 7.19 -13.21
N PRO A 514 4.74 6.38 -13.86
CA PRO A 514 5.16 5.20 -14.62
C PRO A 514 6.21 5.47 -15.72
N LEU A 515 6.23 6.68 -16.28
CA LEU A 515 7.21 7.06 -17.33
C LEU A 515 8.63 7.24 -16.78
N LEU A 516 8.77 7.51 -15.49
CA LEU A 516 10.06 7.69 -14.81
C LEU A 516 10.74 6.35 -14.48
N ASP A 517 9.99 5.26 -14.40
CA ASP A 517 10.52 3.93 -14.02
C ASP A 517 11.63 3.44 -14.96
N ALA A 518 11.49 3.68 -16.27
CA ALA A 518 12.49 3.30 -17.25
C ALA A 518 13.86 3.99 -17.02
N ILE A 519 13.88 5.19 -16.44
CA ILE A 519 15.11 5.90 -16.09
C ILE A 519 15.87 5.13 -15.01
N CYS A 520 15.16 4.70 -13.97
CA CYS A 520 15.72 3.88 -12.91
C CYS A 520 16.25 2.53 -13.43
N ARG A 521 15.48 1.85 -14.28
CA ARG A 521 15.84 0.51 -14.79
C ARG A 521 16.95 0.52 -15.84
N LYS A 522 17.15 1.65 -16.54
CA LYS A 522 18.14 1.75 -17.63
C LYS A 522 19.53 1.20 -17.28
N PRO A 523 20.18 1.57 -16.16
CA PRO A 523 21.48 1.03 -15.80
C PRO A 523 21.48 -0.49 -15.62
N MET A 524 20.39 -1.07 -15.11
CA MET A 524 20.25 -2.51 -14.93
C MET A 524 20.01 -3.24 -16.26
N TRP A 525 19.15 -2.71 -17.13
CA TRP A 525 18.86 -3.29 -18.43
C TRP A 525 20.09 -3.34 -19.34
N GLN A 526 21.01 -2.39 -19.22
CA GLN A 526 22.30 -2.41 -19.93
C GLN A 526 23.14 -3.66 -19.56
N HIS A 527 22.88 -4.26 -18.40
CA HIS A 527 23.51 -5.49 -17.91
C HIS A 527 22.56 -6.70 -17.92
N GLN A 528 21.43 -6.62 -18.65
CA GLN A 528 20.38 -7.65 -18.75
C GLN A 528 19.84 -8.10 -17.37
N CYS A 529 19.81 -7.18 -16.40
CA CYS A 529 19.21 -7.36 -15.08
C CYS A 529 17.91 -6.58 -14.97
N ASP A 530 16.98 -7.07 -14.17
CA ASP A 530 15.70 -6.41 -13.87
C ASP A 530 15.15 -6.90 -12.52
N TYR A 531 14.08 -6.25 -12.04
CA TYR A 531 13.34 -6.64 -10.84
C TYR A 531 11.83 -6.62 -11.08
N GLY A 532 11.10 -7.45 -10.33
CA GLY A 532 9.69 -7.74 -10.56
C GLY A 532 8.69 -6.91 -9.74
N HIS A 533 9.11 -5.79 -9.16
CA HIS A 533 8.25 -4.88 -8.39
C HIS A 533 8.30 -3.45 -8.94
N GLY A 534 7.48 -2.55 -8.39
CA GLY A 534 7.54 -1.12 -8.70
C GLY A 534 8.84 -0.50 -8.21
N THR A 535 9.25 0.60 -8.81
CA THR A 535 10.44 1.36 -8.40
C THR A 535 10.15 2.31 -7.26
N GLY A 536 8.88 2.66 -7.04
CA GLY A 536 8.51 3.54 -5.94
C GLY A 536 7.01 3.77 -5.83
N HIS A 537 6.61 4.23 -4.66
CA HIS A 537 5.23 4.54 -4.28
C HIS A 537 5.17 5.82 -3.47
N GLY A 538 3.97 6.41 -3.35
CA GLY A 538 3.75 7.51 -2.43
C GLY A 538 3.78 7.05 -0.98
N VAL A 539 4.06 7.98 -0.06
CA VAL A 539 4.14 7.72 1.39
C VAL A 539 3.28 8.71 2.15
N GLY A 540 2.55 8.22 3.15
CA GLY A 540 1.67 9.00 4.01
C GLY A 540 2.41 9.88 5.02
N TYR A 541 1.67 10.79 5.65
CA TYR A 541 2.15 11.62 6.74
C TYR A 541 1.52 11.13 8.05
N PHE A 542 2.24 10.32 8.80
CA PHE A 542 1.71 9.53 9.92
C PHE A 542 0.42 8.81 9.51
N LEU A 543 0.53 8.10 8.36
CA LEU A 543 -0.51 7.31 7.72
C LEU A 543 0.12 6.09 7.03
N ASN A 544 -0.52 5.55 5.99
CA ASN A 544 -0.05 4.36 5.31
C ASN A 544 1.34 4.58 4.69
N VAL A 545 2.25 3.62 4.87
CA VAL A 545 3.56 3.63 4.21
C VAL A 545 3.38 3.60 2.69
N HIS A 546 2.47 2.77 2.18
CA HIS A 546 2.04 2.79 0.79
C HIS A 546 0.82 3.70 0.63
N GLU A 547 1.02 4.90 0.10
CA GLU A 547 -0.04 5.90 -0.10
C GLU A 547 -0.04 6.41 -1.54
N GLY A 548 -1.18 6.29 -2.23
CA GLY A 548 -1.35 6.93 -3.54
C GLY A 548 -1.48 8.46 -3.47
N PRO A 549 -1.68 9.14 -4.61
CA PRO A 549 -2.05 8.56 -5.90
C PRO A 549 -0.89 8.12 -6.82
N GLN A 550 0.33 8.66 -6.60
CA GLN A 550 1.47 8.40 -7.49
C GLN A 550 2.13 7.05 -7.24
N VAL A 551 2.65 6.48 -8.32
CA VAL A 551 3.46 5.27 -8.32
C VAL A 551 4.50 5.35 -9.45
N ILE A 552 5.72 4.89 -9.18
CA ILE A 552 6.75 4.74 -10.20
C ILE A 552 6.86 3.25 -10.54
N SER A 553 6.10 2.83 -11.56
CA SER A 553 6.06 1.43 -12.00
C SER A 553 5.59 1.36 -13.45
N TRP A 554 6.39 0.78 -14.34
CA TRP A 554 6.03 0.60 -15.75
C TRP A 554 4.87 -0.37 -15.97
N TYR A 555 4.53 -1.14 -14.95
CA TYR A 555 3.35 -2.00 -14.95
C TYR A 555 2.05 -1.22 -14.68
N ALA A 556 2.15 -0.03 -14.09
CA ALA A 556 0.98 0.78 -13.77
C ALA A 556 0.54 1.61 -14.99
N PRO A 557 -0.77 1.88 -15.14
CA PRO A 557 -1.26 2.79 -16.17
C PRO A 557 -0.84 4.22 -15.87
N VAL A 558 -0.62 5.01 -16.93
CA VAL A 558 -0.40 6.46 -16.79
C VAL A 558 -1.77 7.12 -16.61
N LEU A 559 -2.01 7.64 -15.41
CA LEU A 559 -3.29 8.24 -15.03
C LEU A 559 -3.08 9.73 -14.68
N PRO A 560 -3.89 10.65 -15.23
CA PRO A 560 -3.73 12.09 -15.00
C PRO A 560 -3.77 12.49 -13.52
N HIS A 561 -4.58 11.84 -12.71
CA HIS A 561 -4.71 12.10 -11.28
C HIS A 561 -3.55 11.55 -10.44
N ALA A 562 -2.75 10.63 -10.99
CA ALA A 562 -1.54 10.07 -10.37
C ALA A 562 -0.25 10.72 -10.90
N ALA A 563 -0.37 11.85 -11.60
CA ALA A 563 0.77 12.61 -12.09
C ALA A 563 1.61 13.15 -10.93
N MET A 564 2.93 13.15 -11.12
CA MET A 564 3.89 13.68 -10.15
C MET A 564 3.66 15.18 -9.95
N ARG A 565 3.56 15.63 -8.70
CA ARG A 565 3.33 17.02 -8.32
C ARG A 565 4.32 17.47 -7.26
N GLU A 566 4.54 18.78 -7.17
CA GLU A 566 5.26 19.40 -6.05
C GLU A 566 4.66 18.93 -4.70
N GLY A 567 5.50 18.65 -3.71
CA GLY A 567 5.10 18.24 -2.36
C GLY A 567 4.76 16.75 -2.21
N MET A 568 4.75 15.96 -3.28
CA MET A 568 4.58 14.52 -3.17
C MET A 568 5.85 13.87 -2.60
N ILE A 569 5.67 12.97 -1.61
CA ILE A 569 6.74 12.14 -1.04
C ILE A 569 6.64 10.76 -1.69
N THR A 570 7.77 10.25 -2.20
CA THR A 570 7.81 9.03 -3.01
C THR A 570 9.04 8.21 -2.63
N SER A 571 8.94 6.86 -2.60
CA SER A 571 10.10 5.97 -2.50
C SER A 571 10.84 5.86 -3.83
N ILE A 572 12.15 5.63 -3.77
CA ILE A 572 12.98 5.19 -4.89
C ILE A 572 13.72 3.95 -4.42
N GLU A 573 13.30 2.77 -4.86
CA GLU A 573 13.64 1.47 -4.28
C GLU A 573 13.98 0.38 -5.33
N PRO A 574 14.87 0.62 -6.31
CA PRO A 574 15.28 -0.44 -7.22
C PRO A 574 15.89 -1.62 -6.46
N GLY A 575 15.74 -2.83 -7.02
CA GLY A 575 16.27 -4.05 -6.43
C GLY A 575 16.90 -4.99 -7.45
N LEU A 576 17.61 -6.02 -6.97
CA LEU A 576 18.10 -7.13 -7.75
C LEU A 576 18.10 -8.39 -6.87
N TYR A 577 17.44 -9.43 -7.35
CA TYR A 577 17.20 -10.63 -6.56
C TYR A 577 17.72 -11.86 -7.32
N ARG A 578 18.60 -12.64 -6.67
CA ARG A 578 19.12 -13.90 -7.21
C ARG A 578 18.60 -15.06 -6.36
N PRO A 579 17.59 -15.79 -6.83
CA PRO A 579 16.99 -16.89 -6.08
C PRO A 579 18.04 -17.85 -5.52
N GLY A 580 17.93 -18.16 -4.23
CA GLY A 580 18.84 -19.05 -3.52
C GLY A 580 20.25 -18.48 -3.23
N GLN A 581 20.51 -17.21 -3.55
CA GLN A 581 21.82 -16.59 -3.38
C GLN A 581 21.76 -15.32 -2.51
N TRP A 582 21.25 -14.21 -3.06
CA TRP A 582 21.11 -12.92 -2.35
C TRP A 582 20.08 -12.02 -3.00
N GLY A 583 19.62 -11.04 -2.23
CA GLY A 583 18.82 -9.91 -2.69
C GLY A 583 19.41 -8.59 -2.28
N ILE A 584 19.16 -7.57 -3.09
CA ILE A 584 19.63 -6.20 -2.88
C ILE A 584 18.46 -5.26 -3.19
N ARG A 585 18.23 -4.31 -2.27
CA ARG A 585 17.37 -3.14 -2.48
C ARG A 585 18.07 -1.94 -1.84
N ILE A 586 18.10 -0.81 -2.53
CA ILE A 586 18.59 0.46 -1.98
C ILE A 586 17.46 1.46 -2.12
N GLU A 587 17.00 1.97 -1.01
CA GLU A 587 15.82 2.81 -0.94
C GLU A 587 16.05 4.09 -0.17
N ASN A 588 15.56 5.18 -0.73
CA ASN A 588 15.33 6.45 -0.05
C ASN A 588 13.94 6.98 -0.34
N LEU A 589 13.34 7.64 0.64
CA LEU A 589 12.22 8.55 0.39
C LEU A 589 12.76 9.88 -0.10
N VAL A 590 12.05 10.46 -1.06
CA VAL A 590 12.34 11.76 -1.67
C VAL A 590 11.07 12.63 -1.69
N VAL A 591 11.23 13.94 -1.75
CA VAL A 591 10.12 14.87 -1.99
C VAL A 591 10.32 15.61 -3.30
N ASN A 592 9.25 15.79 -4.06
CA ASN A 592 9.25 16.56 -5.29
C ASN A 592 9.28 18.04 -4.96
N LEU A 593 10.33 18.77 -5.38
CA LEU A 593 10.45 20.20 -5.21
C LEU A 593 10.68 20.88 -6.57
N PRO A 594 10.23 22.14 -6.76
CA PRO A 594 10.51 22.88 -7.98
C PRO A 594 11.99 23.26 -8.06
N VAL A 595 12.53 23.25 -9.29
CA VAL A 595 13.89 23.73 -9.57
C VAL A 595 13.96 25.23 -9.24
N ALA A 596 14.75 25.58 -8.23
CA ALA A 596 14.79 26.94 -7.69
C ALA A 596 15.38 27.98 -8.66
N LYS A 597 16.28 27.55 -9.56
CA LYS A 597 16.91 28.39 -10.58
C LYS A 597 16.87 27.65 -11.92
N PRO A 598 15.73 27.70 -12.62
CA PRO A 598 15.60 27.03 -13.91
C PRO A 598 16.53 27.72 -14.94
N GLU A 599 17.17 26.91 -15.78
CA GLU A 599 17.97 27.40 -16.91
C GLU A 599 17.06 27.88 -18.04
N GLU A 600 15.85 27.32 -18.11
CA GLU A 600 14.84 27.60 -19.12
C GLU A 600 13.45 27.66 -18.47
N THR A 601 12.61 28.61 -18.88
CA THR A 601 11.26 28.83 -18.31
C THR A 601 10.14 28.67 -19.32
N ASP A 602 10.42 28.60 -20.60
CA ASP A 602 9.41 28.54 -21.67
C ASP A 602 8.69 27.18 -21.72
N PHE A 603 9.28 26.15 -21.11
CA PHE A 603 8.76 24.79 -21.09
C PHE A 603 8.00 24.43 -19.80
N GLY A 604 7.67 25.42 -18.97
CA GLY A 604 6.90 25.22 -17.74
C GLY A 604 7.75 24.91 -16.52
N THR A 605 7.10 24.40 -15.47
CA THR A 605 7.74 24.07 -14.20
C THR A 605 8.39 22.69 -14.26
N PHE A 606 9.62 22.59 -13.80
CA PHE A 606 10.33 21.33 -13.62
C PHE A 606 10.55 21.07 -12.14
N LEU A 607 10.44 19.79 -11.77
CA LEU A 607 10.64 19.27 -10.42
C LEU A 607 11.90 18.42 -10.37
N TYR A 608 12.44 18.26 -9.17
CA TYR A 608 13.52 17.32 -8.87
C TYR A 608 13.20 16.55 -7.58
N PHE A 609 13.88 15.44 -7.38
CA PHE A 609 13.78 14.64 -6.18
C PHE A 609 14.77 15.13 -5.12
N ASP A 610 14.26 15.69 -4.01
CA ASP A 610 15.07 16.09 -2.87
C ASP A 610 15.07 14.99 -1.79
N PRO A 611 16.24 14.46 -1.37
CA PRO A 611 16.30 13.33 -0.47
C PRO A 611 15.78 13.68 0.92
N LEU A 612 14.92 12.80 1.47
CA LEU A 612 14.41 12.87 2.83
C LEU A 612 15.11 11.87 3.75
N THR A 613 15.32 10.64 3.29
CA THR A 613 15.95 9.56 4.07
C THR A 613 17.41 9.92 4.39
N LEU A 614 17.77 9.77 5.66
CA LEU A 614 19.09 10.08 6.18
C LEU A 614 19.74 8.83 6.79
N CYS A 615 20.44 8.05 5.97
CA CYS A 615 21.22 6.88 6.41
C CYS A 615 22.33 6.61 5.40
N PRO A 616 23.57 6.33 5.82
CA PRO A 616 24.65 5.98 4.89
C PRO A 616 24.29 4.79 3.99
N ILE A 617 24.75 4.83 2.73
CA ILE A 617 24.77 3.67 1.83
C ILE A 617 26.16 3.02 1.98
N ASP A 618 26.21 1.73 2.24
CA ASP A 618 27.47 1.07 2.63
C ASP A 618 28.46 0.99 1.47
N THR A 619 29.54 1.75 1.58
CA THR A 619 30.59 1.84 0.55
C THR A 619 31.41 0.56 0.40
N ARG A 620 31.39 -0.34 1.39
CA ARG A 620 32.10 -1.64 1.33
C ARG A 620 31.50 -2.57 0.28
N LEU A 621 30.23 -2.33 -0.12
CA LEU A 621 29.51 -3.06 -1.17
C LEU A 621 29.61 -2.38 -2.54
N MET A 622 30.39 -1.31 -2.69
CA MET A 622 30.53 -0.61 -3.96
C MET A 622 31.78 -1.09 -4.72
N ASP A 623 31.60 -1.31 -6.03
CA ASP A 623 32.69 -1.45 -7.00
C ASP A 623 32.85 -0.12 -7.72
N THR A 624 33.76 0.73 -7.24
CA THR A 624 33.98 2.07 -7.78
C THR A 624 34.49 2.08 -9.22
N ALA A 625 35.09 0.97 -9.70
CA ALA A 625 35.48 0.84 -11.09
C ALA A 625 34.30 0.79 -12.07
N MET A 626 33.09 0.46 -11.58
CA MET A 626 31.85 0.47 -12.34
C MET A 626 31.14 1.82 -12.32
N MET A 627 31.57 2.77 -11.48
CA MET A 627 30.91 4.05 -11.26
C MET A 627 31.54 5.17 -12.08
N THR A 628 30.70 6.10 -12.53
CA THR A 628 31.20 7.36 -13.13
C THR A 628 31.61 8.34 -12.03
N GLN A 629 32.35 9.39 -12.42
CA GLN A 629 32.73 10.46 -11.49
C GLN A 629 31.52 11.18 -10.90
N GLU A 630 30.45 11.38 -11.69
CA GLU A 630 29.20 11.99 -11.26
C GLU A 630 28.48 11.14 -10.22
N GLU A 631 28.48 9.81 -10.40
CA GLU A 631 27.89 8.87 -9.44
C GLU A 631 28.68 8.84 -8.11
N ILE A 632 30.00 8.83 -8.15
CA ILE A 632 30.87 8.96 -6.97
C ILE A 632 30.61 10.30 -6.27
N ALA A 633 30.55 11.39 -7.03
CA ALA A 633 30.26 12.72 -6.49
C ALA A 633 28.86 12.79 -5.86
N TRP A 634 27.85 12.09 -6.42
CA TRP A 634 26.51 12.00 -5.82
C TRP A 634 26.57 11.29 -4.47
N VAL A 635 27.21 10.12 -4.37
CA VAL A 635 27.37 9.39 -3.10
C VAL A 635 28.07 10.28 -2.05
N ASN A 636 29.14 10.96 -2.43
CA ASN A 636 29.87 11.85 -1.52
C ASN A 636 29.02 13.02 -1.03
N ARG A 637 28.23 13.64 -1.89
CA ARG A 637 27.28 14.71 -1.50
C ARG A 637 26.20 14.17 -0.57
N TYR A 638 25.61 13.02 -0.89
CA TYR A 638 24.60 12.40 -0.05
C TYR A 638 25.16 12.04 1.33
N HIS A 639 26.32 11.43 1.41
CA HIS A 639 26.99 11.12 2.68
C HIS A 639 27.36 12.38 3.48
N ALA A 640 27.76 13.45 2.82
CA ALA A 640 28.02 14.74 3.48
C ALA A 640 26.74 15.31 4.10
N LEU A 641 25.61 15.28 3.37
CA LEU A 641 24.30 15.67 3.89
C LEU A 641 23.87 14.82 5.09
N VAL A 642 23.98 13.50 4.98
CA VAL A 642 23.65 12.56 6.08
C VAL A 642 24.48 12.87 7.33
N ARG A 643 25.78 13.05 7.18
CA ARG A 643 26.68 13.40 8.29
C ARG A 643 26.35 14.76 8.89
N GLU A 644 26.11 15.79 8.08
CA GLU A 644 25.71 17.13 8.53
C GLU A 644 24.44 17.08 9.41
N LYS A 645 23.43 16.36 8.96
CA LYS A 645 22.13 16.31 9.65
C LYS A 645 22.15 15.42 10.89
N LEU A 646 22.90 14.32 10.88
CA LEU A 646 22.86 13.33 11.96
C LEU A 646 23.97 13.49 13.00
N ALA A 647 25.15 14.04 12.67
CA ALA A 647 26.26 14.19 13.64
C ALA A 647 25.90 14.96 14.93
N PRO A 648 25.01 15.98 14.89
CA PRO A 648 24.53 16.63 16.11
C PRO A 648 23.56 15.79 16.96
N ARG A 649 22.99 14.72 16.38
CA ARG A 649 21.90 13.91 16.99
C ARG A 649 22.39 12.61 17.61
N VAL A 650 23.60 12.20 17.30
CA VAL A 650 24.21 10.96 17.78
C VAL A 650 25.50 11.21 18.54
N SER A 651 25.86 10.29 19.43
CA SER A 651 27.06 10.37 20.25
C SER A 651 27.75 9.02 20.38
N GLY A 652 28.94 8.98 20.98
CA GLY A 652 29.68 7.75 21.28
C GLY A 652 29.88 6.87 20.05
N ALA A 653 29.54 5.58 20.16
CA ALA A 653 29.73 4.58 19.11
C ALA A 653 28.93 4.89 17.83
N ALA A 654 27.68 5.39 17.98
CA ALA A 654 26.82 5.75 16.85
C ALA A 654 27.43 6.90 16.03
N LYS A 655 28.02 7.90 16.68
CA LYS A 655 28.71 9.00 16.00
C LYS A 655 29.96 8.52 15.28
N ALA A 656 30.78 7.71 15.94
CA ALA A 656 31.98 7.14 15.33
C ALA A 656 31.64 6.26 14.11
N TRP A 657 30.54 5.46 14.22
CA TRP A 657 30.04 4.66 13.10
C TRP A 657 29.61 5.55 11.92
N LEU A 658 28.79 6.59 12.18
CA LEU A 658 28.34 7.54 11.16
C LEU A 658 29.52 8.19 10.43
N GLU A 659 30.51 8.68 11.18
CA GLU A 659 31.71 9.30 10.63
C GLU A 659 32.52 8.32 9.76
N ALA A 660 32.66 7.07 10.21
CA ALA A 660 33.34 6.03 9.45
C ALA A 660 32.60 5.65 8.16
N ARG A 661 31.26 5.54 8.20
CA ARG A 661 30.41 5.11 7.06
C ARG A 661 30.13 6.22 6.06
N THR A 662 30.45 7.47 6.37
CA THR A 662 30.26 8.63 5.49
C THR A 662 31.56 9.23 4.98
N GLN A 663 32.68 8.53 5.08
CA GLN A 663 33.93 8.98 4.48
C GLN A 663 33.79 9.07 2.96
N PRO A 664 34.34 10.11 2.32
CA PRO A 664 34.26 10.26 0.88
C PRO A 664 34.97 9.13 0.14
N LEU A 665 34.32 8.65 -0.92
CA LEU A 665 34.98 7.76 -1.89
C LEU A 665 36.06 8.56 -2.64
N PRO A 666 37.19 7.91 -2.96
CA PRO A 666 38.19 8.53 -3.83
C PRO A 666 37.58 8.78 -5.22
N GLY A 667 37.87 9.94 -5.78
CA GLY A 667 37.42 10.34 -7.12
C GLY A 667 38.25 9.65 -8.21
#